data_7dc017a2888a5bda8ebc27b46fdeeed5
#
_entry.id   7dc017a2888a5bda8ebc27b46fdeeed5
#
_cell.length_a   1.000
_cell.length_b   1.000
_cell.length_c   1.000
_cell.angle_alpha   90.00
_cell.angle_beta   90.00
_cell.angle_gamma   90.00
#
_symmetry.space_group_name_H-M   'P 1'
#
loop_
_entity.id
_entity.type
_entity.pdbx_description
1 polymer ?
#
loop_
_entity_poly.entity_id
_entity_poly.type
_entity_poly.pdbx_seq_one_letter_code
_entity_poly.pdbx_strand_id
1 'polypeptide(L)'
;MTMKLSGLEAFNLSADLRFVNIGERTNVTGSKAFARMILNNQFDEALTVARQQVENGAQIIDINMDEAMLDSEAAMTRFLNLIASEPDIARVPIMIDSSKWSVIEAGLKCIQGKPIVNSISLKEGEASFRAQAKLIRRYGAATVVMAFDEQGQADTYERKTEICKRCYDILVNEVGFPAEDIIFDPNIFAIATGIEEHDNYAVDFINATRWIKENLPGAKISGGVSNVSFSFRGNERVREAIHTVFLYHAVKAGMDMGIVNAGQLGVYEDLDPELKERVEDVVLNRFKEKDGQTPTERLLAIADQFKGDGTKQVENLVWRDDPVRSRLTHALVNGITSFIEEDTEELRAEIMGGGGRPIEVIEGPLMDGMNVVGDLFGEGKMFLPQVVKSARVMKQAVALLIPYIEEEKRQHVAAGGEAKAKGKIVMATVKGDVHDIGKNIVTVVLQCNNFEVANMGVMVPCAQILQKAKDENADIVGLSGLITPSLEEMTYVAQEMQRDAYFREKQIPLMIGGATTSRVHTAVKIAPHYDGPVVYVPDASRSVSVASSLLSDESAKKFIQDLRDDYERIRKQHANRKAAPTISLEAARKNRELIDWANYTPEKPKFIGRRVFKNFALDEIAKYIDWTPFFQTWDLAGKFPAILDDEVVGVEARKVFADAQALLKKLIQGQWLQADAVVGFYPANAIGDDIVLYSDESREHPLFVWHNLRQQSERPIVDGVRRPNRCLADYVAPKDSGVADYLGCFAVTTGHGVEKKVAEFQAKHDDYSAIMLKALADRLAEAFAELMHHRVRTDLWGYATDEILTNDQMIDEEYRGIRPAPGYPACPAHEVKEDLLRVLGSEDIGMSLTESMAMNPASSVSGFYLAHPDSRYFNVGKISEDQLADLAQRRGETIDDVRRQLSSSLD
;
A
#
# COMPACT_ATOMS: atom_id res chain seq x y z
N MET A 1 -25.18 -6.07 -5.94
CA MET A 1 -24.74 -6.51 -7.29
C MET A 1 -23.53 -5.66 -7.67
N THR A 2 -22.41 -6.29 -7.96
CA THR A 2 -21.15 -5.62 -8.25
C THR A 2 -20.99 -5.51 -9.76
N MET A 3 -20.86 -4.29 -10.28
CA MET A 3 -20.51 -4.07 -11.68
C MET A 3 -19.05 -4.52 -11.90
N LYS A 4 -18.83 -5.29 -12.96
CA LYS A 4 -17.51 -5.79 -13.33
C LYS A 4 -17.14 -5.28 -14.71
N LEU A 5 -16.03 -4.59 -14.79
CA LEU A 5 -15.45 -4.09 -16.04
C LEU A 5 -14.04 -4.66 -16.21
N SER A 6 -13.45 -4.57 -17.37
CA SER A 6 -12.06 -4.94 -17.57
C SER A 6 -11.45 -4.26 -18.81
N GLY A 7 -10.21 -3.82 -18.65
CA GLY A 7 -9.25 -3.75 -19.74
C GLY A 7 -8.46 -5.07 -19.77
N LEU A 8 -7.15 -5.01 -19.77
CA LEU A 8 -6.30 -6.19 -19.51
C LEU A 8 -6.40 -6.63 -18.04
N GLU A 9 -6.73 -5.72 -17.15
CA GLU A 9 -6.96 -5.98 -15.73
C GLU A 9 -8.43 -5.89 -15.39
N ALA A 10 -8.88 -6.67 -14.40
CA ALA A 10 -10.26 -6.62 -13.92
C ALA A 10 -10.49 -5.34 -13.10
N PHE A 11 -11.63 -4.70 -13.30
CA PHE A 11 -12.06 -3.54 -12.55
C PHE A 11 -13.47 -3.77 -12.01
N ASN A 12 -13.60 -3.94 -10.69
CA ASN A 12 -14.85 -4.25 -10.02
C ASN A 12 -15.36 -3.03 -9.25
N LEU A 13 -16.58 -2.58 -9.57
CA LEU A 13 -17.28 -1.53 -8.83
C LEU A 13 -18.12 -2.18 -7.73
N SER A 14 -17.55 -2.34 -6.55
CA SER A 14 -18.30 -2.77 -5.36
C SER A 14 -19.14 -1.61 -4.80
N ALA A 15 -20.10 -1.94 -3.94
CA ALA A 15 -20.96 -0.93 -3.28
C ALA A 15 -20.18 0.10 -2.43
N ASP A 16 -18.93 -0.23 -2.13
CA ASP A 16 -18.06 0.52 -1.22
C ASP A 16 -17.04 1.40 -1.99
N LEU A 17 -16.95 1.27 -3.31
CA LEU A 17 -16.14 2.18 -4.12
C LEU A 17 -16.82 3.54 -4.15
N ARG A 18 -16.22 4.53 -3.49
CA ARG A 18 -16.89 5.83 -3.28
C ARG A 18 -17.07 6.63 -4.55
N PHE A 19 -16.15 6.54 -5.51
CA PHE A 19 -16.24 7.27 -6.77
C PHE A 19 -15.19 6.79 -7.78
N VAL A 20 -15.58 6.71 -9.06
CA VAL A 20 -14.72 6.31 -10.18
C VAL A 20 -14.45 7.51 -11.10
N ASN A 21 -13.18 7.77 -11.37
CA ASN A 21 -12.76 8.80 -12.30
C ASN A 21 -12.71 8.25 -13.74
N ILE A 22 -13.51 8.82 -14.62
CA ILE A 22 -13.47 8.55 -16.07
C ILE A 22 -12.72 9.72 -16.72
N GLY A 23 -11.58 9.44 -17.35
CA GLY A 23 -10.74 10.47 -17.96
C GLY A 23 -11.37 11.02 -19.25
N GLU A 24 -11.55 12.34 -19.35
CA GLU A 24 -12.22 13.03 -20.45
C GLU A 24 -11.28 13.58 -21.56
N ARG A 25 -9.96 13.43 -21.45
CA ARG A 25 -9.01 14.13 -22.31
C ARG A 25 -8.80 13.49 -23.69
N THR A 26 -9.18 12.24 -23.88
CA THR A 26 -9.15 11.50 -25.15
C THR A 26 -10.44 11.68 -25.96
N ASN A 27 -10.99 12.88 -25.89
CA ASN A 27 -12.22 13.27 -26.57
C ASN A 27 -11.94 14.45 -27.52
N VAL A 28 -12.16 14.26 -28.84
CA VAL A 28 -11.89 15.28 -29.87
C VAL A 28 -12.81 16.51 -29.75
N THR A 29 -14.00 16.38 -29.19
CA THR A 29 -14.89 17.51 -28.95
C THR A 29 -14.55 18.27 -27.68
N GLY A 30 -13.98 17.58 -26.66
CA GLY A 30 -13.66 18.16 -25.36
C GLY A 30 -12.22 18.66 -25.22
N SER A 31 -11.28 18.15 -26.00
CA SER A 31 -9.85 18.47 -25.91
C SER A 31 -9.28 18.96 -27.23
N LYS A 32 -9.05 20.28 -27.35
CA LYS A 32 -8.47 20.89 -28.56
C LYS A 32 -7.07 20.34 -28.89
N ALA A 33 -6.27 20.00 -27.89
CA ALA A 33 -4.95 19.42 -28.08
C ALA A 33 -5.04 18.01 -28.69
N PHE A 34 -5.93 17.17 -28.13
CA PHE A 34 -6.17 15.81 -28.63
C PHE A 34 -6.77 15.83 -30.04
N ALA A 35 -7.78 16.68 -30.28
CA ALA A 35 -8.38 16.86 -31.61
C ALA A 35 -7.33 17.21 -32.68
N ARG A 36 -6.44 18.15 -32.39
CA ARG A 36 -5.36 18.55 -33.28
C ARG A 36 -4.42 17.37 -33.62
N MET A 37 -4.05 16.55 -32.63
CA MET A 37 -3.20 15.37 -32.86
C MET A 37 -3.89 14.36 -33.78
N ILE A 38 -5.17 14.05 -33.55
CA ILE A 38 -5.94 13.11 -34.35
C ILE A 38 -6.15 13.62 -35.77
N LEU A 39 -6.54 14.88 -35.97
CA LEU A 39 -6.72 15.49 -37.27
C LEU A 39 -5.44 15.58 -38.10
N ASN A 40 -4.29 15.73 -37.43
CA ASN A 40 -2.96 15.72 -38.05
C ASN A 40 -2.36 14.31 -38.19
N ASN A 41 -3.14 13.26 -37.95
CA ASN A 41 -2.68 11.86 -38.04
C ASN A 41 -1.52 11.49 -37.07
N GLN A 42 -1.40 12.24 -35.94
CA GLN A 42 -0.37 12.05 -34.89
C GLN A 42 -0.89 11.13 -33.79
N PHE A 43 -1.23 9.89 -34.15
CA PHE A 43 -1.84 8.94 -33.21
C PHE A 43 -0.87 8.48 -32.12
N ASP A 44 0.43 8.38 -32.43
CA ASP A 44 1.43 7.97 -31.44
C ASP A 44 1.60 9.03 -30.33
N GLU A 45 1.54 10.32 -30.70
CA GLU A 45 1.53 11.42 -29.72
C GLU A 45 0.21 11.47 -28.95
N ALA A 46 -0.90 11.14 -29.59
CA ALA A 46 -2.22 11.06 -28.93
C ALA A 46 -2.27 9.97 -27.83
N LEU A 47 -1.50 8.88 -27.97
CA LEU A 47 -1.34 7.86 -26.91
C LEU A 47 -0.76 8.44 -25.62
N THR A 48 0.09 9.47 -25.70
CA THR A 48 0.64 10.12 -24.51
C THR A 48 -0.47 10.76 -23.66
N VAL A 49 -1.52 11.29 -24.30
CA VAL A 49 -2.67 11.86 -23.59
C VAL A 49 -3.45 10.78 -22.85
N ALA A 50 -3.65 9.62 -23.48
CA ALA A 50 -4.28 8.47 -22.84
C ALA A 50 -3.46 7.97 -21.64
N ARG A 51 -2.13 7.82 -21.81
CA ARG A 51 -1.22 7.40 -20.75
C ARG A 51 -1.22 8.36 -19.56
N GLN A 52 -1.14 9.66 -19.81
CA GLN A 52 -1.19 10.68 -18.76
C GLN A 52 -2.47 10.62 -17.93
N GLN A 53 -3.61 10.33 -18.55
CA GLN A 53 -4.86 10.19 -17.81
C GLN A 53 -4.80 9.01 -16.81
N VAL A 54 -4.29 7.86 -17.26
CA VAL A 54 -4.11 6.67 -16.41
C VAL A 54 -3.11 6.96 -15.29
N GLU A 55 -2.00 7.59 -15.60
CA GLU A 55 -0.99 8.00 -14.62
C GLU A 55 -1.53 9.00 -13.58
N ASN A 56 -2.45 9.88 -13.98
CA ASN A 56 -3.12 10.84 -13.11
C ASN A 56 -4.33 10.26 -12.36
N GLY A 57 -4.58 8.96 -12.47
CA GLY A 57 -5.58 8.25 -11.66
C GLY A 57 -6.94 8.08 -12.33
N ALA A 58 -7.05 8.22 -13.65
CA ALA A 58 -8.22 7.76 -14.36
C ALA A 58 -8.33 6.23 -14.30
N GLN A 59 -9.46 5.74 -13.85
CA GLN A 59 -9.75 4.31 -13.71
C GLN A 59 -10.45 3.74 -14.95
N ILE A 60 -11.02 4.60 -15.76
CA ILE A 60 -11.63 4.35 -17.06
C ILE A 60 -11.20 5.49 -17.98
N ILE A 61 -11.03 5.24 -19.27
CA ILE A 61 -10.74 6.27 -20.26
C ILE A 61 -11.91 6.38 -21.22
N ASP A 62 -12.48 7.59 -21.34
CA ASP A 62 -13.47 7.94 -22.34
C ASP A 62 -12.79 8.33 -23.65
N ILE A 63 -13.18 7.70 -24.77
CA ILE A 63 -12.61 7.93 -26.10
C ILE A 63 -13.72 8.34 -27.07
N ASN A 64 -13.60 9.55 -27.59
CA ASN A 64 -14.51 10.11 -28.57
C ASN A 64 -13.74 10.59 -29.81
N MET A 65 -14.23 10.18 -31.00
CA MET A 65 -13.67 10.54 -32.31
C MET A 65 -14.71 11.25 -33.19
N ASP A 66 -15.76 11.86 -32.61
CA ASP A 66 -16.84 12.54 -33.35
C ASP A 66 -16.40 13.93 -33.78
N GLU A 67 -15.76 14.00 -34.95
CA GLU A 67 -15.36 15.25 -35.61
C GLU A 67 -15.82 15.23 -37.08
N ALA A 68 -16.38 16.35 -37.57
CA ALA A 68 -16.98 16.45 -38.89
C ALA A 68 -15.98 16.17 -40.04
N MET A 69 -14.71 16.49 -39.85
CA MET A 69 -13.67 16.33 -40.87
C MET A 69 -12.89 15.00 -40.73
N LEU A 70 -13.33 14.10 -39.86
CA LEU A 70 -12.67 12.85 -39.57
C LEU A 70 -13.53 11.65 -39.97
N ASP A 71 -12.90 10.61 -40.51
CA ASP A 71 -13.51 9.27 -40.57
C ASP A 71 -13.47 8.69 -39.17
N SER A 72 -14.55 8.93 -38.42
CA SER A 72 -14.65 8.59 -37.01
C SER A 72 -14.52 7.07 -36.73
N GLU A 73 -15.04 6.21 -37.65
CA GLU A 73 -14.97 4.75 -37.53
C GLU A 73 -13.53 4.28 -37.71
N ALA A 74 -12.83 4.76 -38.74
CA ALA A 74 -11.43 4.41 -38.99
C ALA A 74 -10.51 4.96 -37.89
N ALA A 75 -10.73 6.18 -37.40
CA ALA A 75 -9.97 6.80 -36.33
C ALA A 75 -10.15 6.06 -35.00
N MET A 76 -11.40 5.71 -34.62
CA MET A 76 -11.71 4.93 -33.43
C MET A 76 -11.01 3.55 -33.48
N THR A 77 -11.17 2.84 -34.59
CA THR A 77 -10.55 1.52 -34.80
C THR A 77 -9.02 1.60 -34.67
N ARG A 78 -8.40 2.58 -35.31
CA ARG A 78 -6.95 2.76 -35.28
C ARG A 78 -6.44 3.08 -33.87
N PHE A 79 -7.07 4.02 -33.20
CA PHE A 79 -6.64 4.45 -31.87
C PHE A 79 -6.79 3.34 -30.83
N LEU A 80 -7.90 2.61 -30.86
CA LEU A 80 -8.13 1.48 -29.95
C LEU A 80 -7.14 0.34 -30.20
N ASN A 81 -6.80 0.05 -31.45
CA ASN A 81 -5.79 -0.97 -31.74
C ASN A 81 -4.36 -0.54 -31.28
N LEU A 82 -4.05 0.74 -31.34
CA LEU A 82 -2.79 1.26 -30.76
C LEU A 82 -2.81 1.16 -29.23
N ILE A 83 -3.89 1.53 -28.58
CA ILE A 83 -4.05 1.35 -27.12
C ILE A 83 -3.87 -0.12 -26.73
N ALA A 84 -4.43 -1.06 -27.50
CA ALA A 84 -4.32 -2.48 -27.21
C ALA A 84 -2.87 -3.00 -27.18
N SER A 85 -1.95 -2.33 -27.88
CA SER A 85 -0.50 -2.63 -27.85
C SER A 85 0.27 -1.96 -26.71
N GLU A 86 -0.38 -1.10 -25.92
CA GLU A 86 0.20 -0.32 -24.81
C GLU A 86 -0.34 -0.81 -23.46
N PRO A 87 0.31 -1.76 -22.78
CA PRO A 87 -0.20 -2.36 -21.54
C PRO A 87 -0.48 -1.35 -20.43
N ASP A 88 0.30 -0.28 -20.34
CA ASP A 88 0.15 0.77 -19.33
C ASP A 88 -1.15 1.57 -19.51
N ILE A 89 -1.72 1.58 -20.72
CA ILE A 89 -3.00 2.22 -21.04
C ILE A 89 -4.13 1.17 -21.06
N ALA A 90 -3.90 0.06 -21.77
CA ALA A 90 -4.90 -0.98 -22.01
C ALA A 90 -5.35 -1.72 -20.72
N ARG A 91 -4.61 -1.58 -19.61
CA ARG A 91 -4.98 -2.20 -18.33
C ARG A 91 -6.31 -1.72 -17.78
N VAL A 92 -6.71 -0.46 -18.03
CA VAL A 92 -7.98 0.10 -17.58
C VAL A 92 -9.12 -0.15 -18.60
N PRO A 93 -10.37 -0.26 -18.15
CA PRO A 93 -11.52 -0.34 -19.07
C PRO A 93 -11.62 0.90 -19.95
N ILE A 94 -12.11 0.70 -21.17
CA ILE A 94 -12.36 1.77 -22.14
C ILE A 94 -13.86 2.09 -22.18
N MET A 95 -14.19 3.38 -22.20
CA MET A 95 -15.50 3.89 -22.52
C MET A 95 -15.49 4.39 -23.97
N ILE A 96 -16.31 3.77 -24.81
CA ILE A 96 -16.44 4.15 -26.23
C ILE A 96 -17.56 5.20 -26.31
N ASP A 97 -17.19 6.43 -26.63
CA ASP A 97 -18.11 7.56 -26.72
C ASP A 97 -18.31 7.99 -28.16
N SER A 98 -19.55 7.94 -28.62
CA SER A 98 -19.94 8.48 -29.92
C SER A 98 -21.43 8.72 -29.99
N SER A 99 -21.84 9.75 -30.78
CA SER A 99 -23.20 9.99 -31.16
C SER A 99 -23.71 9.06 -32.29
N LYS A 100 -22.80 8.31 -32.95
CA LYS A 100 -23.06 7.42 -34.06
C LYS A 100 -22.91 5.97 -33.69
N TRP A 101 -23.96 5.16 -33.87
CA TRP A 101 -23.95 3.75 -33.56
C TRP A 101 -22.84 2.99 -34.32
N SER A 102 -22.57 3.31 -35.58
CA SER A 102 -21.53 2.65 -36.39
C SER A 102 -20.14 2.82 -35.81
N VAL A 103 -19.85 3.99 -35.23
CA VAL A 103 -18.56 4.25 -34.53
C VAL A 103 -18.46 3.44 -33.24
N ILE A 104 -19.55 3.39 -32.46
CA ILE A 104 -19.62 2.56 -31.25
C ILE A 104 -19.35 1.09 -31.59
N GLU A 105 -20.04 0.57 -32.61
CA GLU A 105 -19.89 -0.83 -33.01
C GLU A 105 -18.47 -1.15 -33.55
N ALA A 106 -17.90 -0.22 -34.33
CA ALA A 106 -16.49 -0.34 -34.75
C ALA A 106 -15.53 -0.41 -33.56
N GLY A 107 -15.75 0.43 -32.56
CA GLY A 107 -14.99 0.42 -31.32
C GLY A 107 -15.16 -0.87 -30.53
N LEU A 108 -16.38 -1.37 -30.35
CA LEU A 108 -16.67 -2.62 -29.64
C LEU A 108 -15.95 -3.83 -30.24
N LYS A 109 -15.76 -3.86 -31.56
CA LYS A 109 -15.00 -4.91 -32.25
C LYS A 109 -13.50 -4.90 -31.96
N CYS A 110 -12.96 -3.80 -31.47
CA CYS A 110 -11.53 -3.64 -31.17
C CYS A 110 -11.17 -3.93 -29.70
N ILE A 111 -12.17 -3.89 -28.81
CA ILE A 111 -11.93 -4.00 -27.36
C ILE A 111 -11.83 -5.46 -26.93
N GLN A 112 -10.80 -5.76 -26.16
CA GLN A 112 -10.69 -6.97 -25.36
C GLN A 112 -11.09 -6.65 -23.92
N GLY A 113 -11.85 -7.52 -23.28
CA GLY A 113 -12.37 -7.28 -21.95
C GLY A 113 -13.81 -6.76 -21.96
N LYS A 114 -14.20 -6.02 -20.93
CA LYS A 114 -15.58 -5.52 -20.78
C LYS A 114 -15.59 -3.98 -20.76
N PRO A 115 -15.91 -3.33 -21.90
CA PRO A 115 -15.97 -1.88 -22.03
C PRO A 115 -17.29 -1.30 -21.56
N ILE A 116 -17.39 0.03 -21.63
CA ILE A 116 -18.62 0.79 -21.48
C ILE A 116 -18.96 1.44 -22.81
N VAL A 117 -20.23 1.44 -23.18
CA VAL A 117 -20.76 2.23 -24.31
C VAL A 117 -21.31 3.54 -23.76
N ASN A 118 -20.90 4.67 -24.32
CA ASN A 118 -21.41 6.01 -24.05
C ASN A 118 -21.93 6.62 -25.33
N SER A 119 -23.23 6.71 -25.59
CA SER A 119 -24.35 6.34 -24.76
C SER A 119 -25.56 5.90 -25.63
N ILE A 120 -26.55 5.32 -25.00
CA ILE A 120 -27.87 5.10 -25.64
C ILE A 120 -28.94 5.94 -24.94
N SER A 121 -30.02 6.22 -25.63
CA SER A 121 -31.14 7.02 -25.10
C SER A 121 -32.45 6.75 -25.88
N LEU A 122 -33.57 7.25 -25.35
CA LEU A 122 -34.88 7.19 -26.00
C LEU A 122 -35.10 8.31 -27.04
N LYS A 123 -34.08 9.09 -27.36
CA LYS A 123 -34.16 10.20 -28.32
C LYS A 123 -34.75 9.78 -29.67
N GLU A 124 -34.39 8.62 -30.19
CA GLU A 124 -34.84 8.05 -31.45
C GLU A 124 -35.95 7.00 -31.25
N GLY A 125 -36.59 7.00 -30.08
CA GLY A 125 -37.67 6.10 -29.73
C GLY A 125 -37.22 4.73 -29.21
N GLU A 126 -38.16 4.01 -28.63
CA GLU A 126 -37.94 2.74 -27.94
C GLU A 126 -37.44 1.60 -28.82
N ALA A 127 -37.83 1.57 -30.10
CA ALA A 127 -37.41 0.52 -31.04
C ALA A 127 -35.89 0.54 -31.28
N SER A 128 -35.33 1.73 -31.53
CA SER A 128 -33.91 1.96 -31.69
C SER A 128 -33.17 1.64 -30.40
N PHE A 129 -33.68 2.12 -29.27
CA PHE A 129 -33.12 1.89 -27.93
C PHE A 129 -33.00 0.39 -27.60
N ARG A 130 -34.08 -0.37 -27.82
CA ARG A 130 -34.09 -1.83 -27.63
C ARG A 130 -33.09 -2.55 -28.55
N ALA A 131 -32.98 -2.13 -29.80
CA ALA A 131 -32.07 -2.75 -30.76
C ALA A 131 -30.61 -2.55 -30.35
N GLN A 132 -30.25 -1.29 -30.00
CA GLN A 132 -28.91 -0.96 -29.52
C GLN A 132 -28.58 -1.70 -28.20
N ALA A 133 -29.49 -1.71 -27.24
CA ALA A 133 -29.31 -2.40 -25.96
C ALA A 133 -29.03 -3.93 -26.13
N LYS A 134 -29.78 -4.58 -27.06
CA LYS A 134 -29.55 -6.01 -27.38
C LYS A 134 -28.20 -6.26 -27.98
N LEU A 135 -27.69 -5.36 -28.83
CA LEU A 135 -26.35 -5.46 -29.41
C LEU A 135 -25.26 -5.25 -28.35
N ILE A 136 -25.39 -4.21 -27.51
CA ILE A 136 -24.45 -3.95 -26.40
C ILE A 136 -24.37 -5.18 -25.48
N ARG A 137 -25.52 -5.73 -25.09
CA ARG A 137 -25.57 -6.96 -24.30
C ARG A 137 -24.87 -8.14 -24.98
N ARG A 138 -25.02 -8.29 -26.30
CA ARG A 138 -24.35 -9.34 -27.08
C ARG A 138 -22.84 -9.18 -27.11
N TYR A 139 -22.34 -7.93 -27.16
CA TYR A 139 -20.91 -7.62 -27.04
C TYR A 139 -20.39 -7.77 -25.58
N GLY A 140 -21.29 -7.92 -24.61
CA GLY A 140 -20.94 -8.06 -23.20
C GLY A 140 -20.51 -6.77 -22.53
N ALA A 141 -20.81 -5.60 -23.12
CA ALA A 141 -20.45 -4.31 -22.58
C ALA A 141 -21.49 -3.79 -21.57
N ALA A 142 -21.05 -2.89 -20.68
CA ALA A 142 -21.91 -2.02 -19.90
C ALA A 142 -22.33 -0.80 -20.74
N THR A 143 -23.32 -0.05 -20.30
CA THR A 143 -23.80 1.11 -21.08
C THR A 143 -24.19 2.29 -20.21
N VAL A 144 -23.80 3.49 -20.66
CA VAL A 144 -24.38 4.74 -20.20
C VAL A 144 -25.74 4.94 -20.87
N VAL A 145 -26.74 5.29 -20.09
CA VAL A 145 -28.11 5.59 -20.54
C VAL A 145 -28.42 7.03 -20.17
N MET A 146 -28.47 7.89 -21.17
CA MET A 146 -28.80 9.29 -20.95
C MET A 146 -30.30 9.49 -20.68
N ALA A 147 -30.62 10.35 -19.74
CA ALA A 147 -31.99 10.81 -19.50
C ALA A 147 -32.45 11.76 -20.65
N PHE A 148 -32.67 11.19 -21.81
CA PHE A 148 -33.01 11.88 -23.06
C PHE A 148 -34.07 11.07 -23.81
N ASP A 149 -35.24 11.64 -23.99
CA ASP A 149 -36.37 11.03 -24.74
C ASP A 149 -36.70 11.78 -26.01
N GLU A 150 -37.81 11.43 -26.61
CA GLU A 150 -38.32 12.02 -27.84
C GLU A 150 -38.65 13.53 -27.72
N GLN A 151 -38.79 14.04 -26.48
CA GLN A 151 -39.08 15.46 -26.20
C GLN A 151 -37.80 16.27 -25.91
N GLY A 152 -36.65 15.60 -25.71
CA GLY A 152 -35.37 16.25 -25.42
C GLY A 152 -34.73 15.76 -24.15
N GLN A 153 -33.61 16.38 -23.80
CA GLN A 153 -32.84 16.06 -22.54
C GLN A 153 -33.67 16.44 -21.31
N ALA A 154 -33.60 15.59 -20.28
CA ALA A 154 -34.25 15.87 -19.01
C ALA A 154 -33.51 16.98 -18.26
N ASP A 155 -34.16 18.06 -17.95
CA ASP A 155 -33.64 19.21 -17.21
C ASP A 155 -34.14 19.24 -15.76
N THR A 156 -35.41 18.86 -15.52
CA THR A 156 -36.02 18.83 -14.19
C THR A 156 -35.90 17.47 -13.50
N TYR A 157 -36.00 17.47 -12.17
CA TYR A 157 -36.00 16.26 -11.35
C TYR A 157 -37.03 15.22 -11.83
N GLU A 158 -38.26 15.65 -12.09
CA GLU A 158 -39.36 14.78 -12.51
C GLU A 158 -39.04 14.08 -13.84
N ARG A 159 -38.57 14.83 -14.83
CA ARG A 159 -38.20 14.25 -16.13
C ARG A 159 -36.99 13.31 -16.02
N LYS A 160 -35.98 13.66 -15.20
CA LYS A 160 -34.81 12.80 -14.97
C LYS A 160 -35.23 11.45 -14.43
N THR A 161 -36.07 11.44 -13.40
CA THR A 161 -36.52 10.20 -12.74
C THR A 161 -37.46 9.38 -13.59
N GLU A 162 -38.39 10.03 -14.31
CA GLU A 162 -39.35 9.37 -15.21
C GLU A 162 -38.65 8.67 -16.39
N ILE A 163 -37.74 9.38 -17.09
CA ILE A 163 -37.01 8.80 -18.23
C ILE A 163 -36.07 7.67 -17.76
N CYS A 164 -35.34 7.86 -16.66
CA CYS A 164 -34.48 6.81 -16.13
C CYS A 164 -35.25 5.55 -15.73
N LYS A 165 -36.44 5.71 -15.11
CA LYS A 165 -37.30 4.59 -14.79
C LYS A 165 -37.79 3.87 -16.04
N ARG A 166 -38.27 4.61 -17.04
CA ARG A 166 -38.74 4.06 -18.33
C ARG A 166 -37.62 3.26 -19.01
N CYS A 167 -36.43 3.84 -19.09
CA CYS A 167 -35.25 3.14 -19.62
C CYS A 167 -34.90 1.87 -18.83
N TYR A 168 -34.93 1.94 -17.49
CA TYR A 168 -34.65 0.79 -16.64
C TYR A 168 -35.63 -0.34 -16.85
N ASP A 169 -36.93 -0.02 -16.90
CA ASP A 169 -37.99 -1.02 -17.10
C ASP A 169 -37.82 -1.74 -18.46
N ILE A 170 -37.50 -0.99 -19.54
CA ILE A 170 -37.24 -1.57 -20.87
C ILE A 170 -35.97 -2.47 -20.81
N LEU A 171 -34.87 -1.98 -20.25
CA LEU A 171 -33.59 -2.69 -20.23
C LEU A 171 -33.66 -3.98 -19.41
N VAL A 172 -34.14 -3.91 -18.19
CA VAL A 172 -34.15 -5.05 -17.26
C VAL A 172 -35.28 -6.04 -17.61
N ASN A 173 -36.50 -5.53 -17.78
CA ASN A 173 -37.69 -6.41 -17.91
C ASN A 173 -37.92 -6.92 -19.33
N GLU A 174 -37.56 -6.16 -20.37
CA GLU A 174 -37.85 -6.56 -21.76
C GLU A 174 -36.60 -7.06 -22.50
N VAL A 175 -35.43 -6.36 -22.32
CA VAL A 175 -34.17 -6.75 -22.96
C VAL A 175 -33.44 -7.81 -22.14
N GLY A 176 -33.67 -7.86 -20.82
CA GLY A 176 -32.95 -8.71 -19.89
C GLY A 176 -31.48 -8.25 -19.70
N PHE A 177 -31.25 -6.94 -19.77
CA PHE A 177 -29.94 -6.32 -19.54
C PHE A 177 -29.60 -6.44 -18.05
N PRO A 178 -28.35 -6.80 -17.66
CA PRO A 178 -27.95 -6.83 -16.24
C PRO A 178 -28.11 -5.46 -15.62
N ALA A 179 -28.82 -5.35 -14.50
CA ALA A 179 -29.07 -4.07 -13.85
C ALA A 179 -27.77 -3.38 -13.39
N GLU A 180 -26.76 -4.17 -12.96
CA GLU A 180 -25.44 -3.70 -12.56
C GLU A 180 -24.59 -3.15 -13.70
N ASP A 181 -24.95 -3.40 -14.95
CA ASP A 181 -24.23 -2.92 -16.14
C ASP A 181 -24.90 -1.66 -16.74
N ILE A 182 -25.96 -1.15 -16.10
CA ILE A 182 -26.64 0.10 -16.48
C ILE A 182 -26.04 1.26 -15.69
N ILE A 183 -25.62 2.30 -16.42
CA ILE A 183 -25.08 3.55 -15.87
C ILE A 183 -25.98 4.68 -16.32
N PHE A 184 -26.77 5.28 -15.43
CA PHE A 184 -27.58 6.44 -15.80
C PHE A 184 -26.74 7.72 -15.82
N ASP A 185 -26.94 8.54 -16.87
CA ASP A 185 -26.55 9.94 -16.90
C ASP A 185 -27.82 10.79 -16.86
N PRO A 186 -28.21 11.32 -15.69
CA PRO A 186 -29.39 12.18 -15.57
C PRO A 186 -29.20 13.60 -16.13
N ASN A 187 -28.15 13.84 -16.89
CA ASN A 187 -27.69 15.10 -17.48
C ASN A 187 -27.24 16.14 -16.44
N ILE A 188 -25.98 16.53 -16.51
CA ILE A 188 -25.41 17.64 -15.77
C ILE A 188 -25.42 18.88 -16.67
N PHE A 189 -26.10 19.92 -16.23
CA PHE A 189 -26.18 21.20 -16.92
C PHE A 189 -25.43 22.31 -16.18
N ALA A 190 -25.10 23.37 -16.91
CA ALA A 190 -24.41 24.52 -16.34
C ALA A 190 -25.30 25.25 -15.33
N ILE A 191 -24.72 25.60 -14.20
CA ILE A 191 -25.31 26.45 -13.16
C ILE A 191 -24.66 27.83 -13.17
N ALA A 192 -25.18 28.75 -12.37
CA ALA A 192 -24.70 30.13 -12.30
C ALA A 192 -24.64 30.84 -13.67
N THR A 193 -25.64 30.62 -14.50
CA THR A 193 -25.77 31.22 -15.83
C THR A 193 -26.42 32.59 -15.78
N GLY A 194 -27.03 32.97 -14.67
CA GLY A 194 -27.86 34.16 -14.52
C GLY A 194 -29.30 33.95 -15.02
N ILE A 195 -29.69 32.75 -15.40
CA ILE A 195 -31.06 32.37 -15.83
C ILE A 195 -31.69 31.58 -14.65
N GLU A 196 -32.82 32.08 -14.15
CA GLU A 196 -33.50 31.53 -12.97
C GLU A 196 -33.89 30.05 -13.12
N GLU A 197 -34.31 29.64 -14.33
CA GLU A 197 -34.67 28.25 -14.66
C GLU A 197 -33.49 27.28 -14.49
N HIS A 198 -32.25 27.78 -14.57
CA HIS A 198 -31.04 26.98 -14.42
C HIS A 198 -30.55 26.81 -12.97
N ASP A 199 -31.12 27.57 -12.04
CA ASP A 199 -30.63 27.62 -10.66
C ASP A 199 -30.76 26.29 -9.90
N ASN A 200 -31.73 25.44 -10.31
CA ASN A 200 -31.98 24.13 -9.69
C ASN A 200 -31.28 22.96 -10.40
N TYR A 201 -30.60 23.12 -11.49
CA TYR A 201 -30.08 22.02 -12.30
C TYR A 201 -29.15 21.07 -11.51
N ALA A 202 -28.27 21.61 -10.64
CA ALA A 202 -27.43 20.78 -9.80
C ALA A 202 -28.20 20.08 -8.66
N VAL A 203 -29.17 20.77 -8.07
CA VAL A 203 -30.09 20.21 -7.04
C VAL A 203 -30.91 19.06 -7.62
N ASP A 204 -31.46 19.27 -8.82
CA ASP A 204 -32.29 18.27 -9.51
C ASP A 204 -31.48 17.03 -9.88
N PHE A 205 -30.21 17.19 -10.30
CA PHE A 205 -29.30 16.09 -10.54
C PHE A 205 -29.00 15.31 -9.24
N ILE A 206 -28.67 16.01 -8.15
CA ILE A 206 -28.37 15.39 -6.84
C ILE A 206 -29.58 14.62 -6.31
N ASN A 207 -30.78 15.18 -6.42
CA ASN A 207 -32.01 14.54 -5.97
C ASN A 207 -32.39 13.35 -6.87
N ALA A 208 -32.25 13.48 -8.20
CA ALA A 208 -32.47 12.38 -9.14
C ALA A 208 -31.49 11.23 -8.89
N THR A 209 -30.22 11.55 -8.59
CA THR A 209 -29.19 10.57 -8.18
C THR A 209 -29.67 9.75 -6.98
N ARG A 210 -30.11 10.40 -5.90
CA ARG A 210 -30.63 9.72 -4.71
C ARG A 210 -31.82 8.84 -5.05
N TRP A 211 -32.80 9.37 -5.82
CA TRP A 211 -33.97 8.63 -6.21
C TRP A 211 -33.63 7.38 -7.05
N ILE A 212 -32.72 7.49 -8.01
CA ILE A 212 -32.27 6.36 -8.86
C ILE A 212 -31.67 5.25 -7.96
N LYS A 213 -30.81 5.61 -7.01
CA LYS A 213 -30.18 4.63 -6.07
C LYS A 213 -31.21 3.91 -5.23
N GLU A 214 -32.28 4.59 -4.83
CA GLU A 214 -33.33 4.03 -3.98
C GLU A 214 -34.35 3.18 -4.77
N ASN A 215 -34.61 3.52 -6.03
CA ASN A 215 -35.72 2.94 -6.79
C ASN A 215 -35.29 2.05 -7.96
N LEU A 216 -34.07 2.14 -8.45
CA LEU A 216 -33.54 1.36 -9.58
C LEU A 216 -32.35 0.49 -9.14
N PRO A 217 -32.63 -0.63 -8.46
CA PRO A 217 -31.60 -1.43 -7.80
C PRO A 217 -30.56 -1.99 -8.79
N GLY A 218 -29.29 -1.87 -8.45
CA GLY A 218 -28.15 -2.32 -9.26
C GLY A 218 -27.59 -1.24 -10.18
N ALA A 219 -28.38 -0.29 -10.63
CA ALA A 219 -27.95 0.78 -11.55
C ALA A 219 -26.86 1.67 -10.92
N LYS A 220 -25.96 2.14 -11.78
CA LYS A 220 -24.90 3.09 -11.47
C LYS A 220 -25.27 4.47 -12.03
N ILE A 221 -24.53 5.49 -11.55
CA ILE A 221 -24.78 6.88 -11.97
C ILE A 221 -23.46 7.53 -12.38
N SER A 222 -23.48 8.17 -13.54
CA SER A 222 -22.39 8.95 -14.10
C SER A 222 -22.85 10.33 -14.57
N GLY A 223 -21.94 11.13 -15.07
CA GLY A 223 -22.23 12.40 -15.77
C GLY A 223 -20.97 13.17 -16.12
N GLY A 224 -21.08 14.04 -17.11
CA GLY A 224 -20.01 14.95 -17.53
C GLY A 224 -19.86 16.11 -16.56
N VAL A 225 -19.01 15.98 -15.55
CA VAL A 225 -18.86 16.93 -14.43
C VAL A 225 -18.42 18.32 -14.90
N SER A 226 -17.60 18.40 -15.93
CA SER A 226 -17.13 19.68 -16.49
C SER A 226 -18.26 20.59 -16.97
N ASN A 227 -19.45 20.05 -17.27
CA ASN A 227 -20.62 20.83 -17.72
C ASN A 227 -21.15 21.75 -16.64
N VAL A 228 -21.12 21.35 -15.35
CA VAL A 228 -21.70 22.13 -14.25
C VAL A 228 -21.12 23.54 -14.14
N SER A 229 -19.84 23.69 -14.49
CA SER A 229 -19.09 24.96 -14.38
C SER A 229 -18.88 25.69 -15.69
N PHE A 230 -19.65 25.36 -16.71
CA PHE A 230 -19.47 25.93 -18.06
C PHE A 230 -19.57 27.46 -18.09
N SER A 231 -20.40 28.06 -17.24
CA SER A 231 -20.55 29.51 -17.07
C SER A 231 -19.28 30.23 -16.61
N PHE A 232 -18.35 29.50 -15.99
CA PHE A 232 -17.05 30.03 -15.48
C PHE A 232 -15.86 29.63 -16.36
N ARG A 233 -16.05 29.32 -17.65
CA ARG A 233 -14.92 29.09 -18.56
C ARG A 233 -13.94 30.25 -18.54
N GLY A 234 -12.65 29.96 -18.32
CA GLY A 234 -11.57 30.95 -18.17
C GLY A 234 -11.25 31.36 -16.74
N ASN A 235 -11.95 30.78 -15.74
CA ASN A 235 -11.58 30.89 -14.32
C ASN A 235 -11.48 29.47 -13.73
N GLU A 236 -10.30 28.86 -13.94
CA GLU A 236 -10.11 27.44 -13.57
C GLU A 236 -10.25 27.19 -12.06
N ARG A 237 -9.91 28.14 -11.20
CA ARG A 237 -10.02 28.01 -9.76
C ARG A 237 -11.47 27.93 -9.27
N VAL A 238 -12.31 28.81 -9.80
CA VAL A 238 -13.75 28.76 -9.49
C VAL A 238 -14.39 27.50 -10.08
N ARG A 239 -13.98 27.10 -11.29
CA ARG A 239 -14.45 25.85 -11.90
C ARG A 239 -14.11 24.62 -11.08
N GLU A 240 -12.85 24.52 -10.60
CA GLU A 240 -12.39 23.44 -9.73
C GLU A 240 -13.19 23.40 -8.42
N ALA A 241 -13.45 24.56 -7.82
CA ALA A 241 -14.28 24.67 -6.62
C ALA A 241 -15.73 24.19 -6.89
N ILE A 242 -16.32 24.59 -8.01
CA ILE A 242 -17.67 24.13 -8.41
C ILE A 242 -17.69 22.60 -8.62
N HIS A 243 -16.69 22.03 -9.30
CA HIS A 243 -16.58 20.59 -9.49
C HIS A 243 -16.46 19.86 -8.14
N THR A 244 -15.61 20.37 -7.26
CA THR A 244 -15.34 19.77 -5.94
C THR A 244 -16.59 19.77 -5.06
N VAL A 245 -17.28 20.91 -4.96
CA VAL A 245 -18.51 21.03 -4.17
C VAL A 245 -19.65 20.20 -4.78
N PHE A 246 -19.82 20.26 -6.09
CA PHE A 246 -20.85 19.47 -6.78
C PHE A 246 -20.63 17.96 -6.56
N LEU A 247 -19.41 17.48 -6.77
CA LEU A 247 -19.06 16.07 -6.56
C LEU A 247 -19.23 15.64 -5.12
N TYR A 248 -18.85 16.48 -4.15
CA TYR A 248 -19.05 16.16 -2.73
C TYR A 248 -20.52 15.82 -2.44
N HIS A 249 -21.46 16.63 -2.92
CA HIS A 249 -22.90 16.43 -2.70
C HIS A 249 -23.47 15.30 -3.57
N ALA A 250 -23.04 15.19 -4.84
CA ALA A 250 -23.51 14.16 -5.77
C ALA A 250 -23.04 12.74 -5.34
N VAL A 251 -21.78 12.59 -4.92
CA VAL A 251 -21.24 11.32 -4.39
C VAL A 251 -21.94 10.94 -3.10
N LYS A 252 -22.20 11.90 -2.21
CA LYS A 252 -22.98 11.67 -0.98
C LYS A 252 -24.41 11.23 -1.27
N ALA A 253 -24.99 11.67 -2.41
CA ALA A 253 -26.30 11.23 -2.87
C ALA A 253 -26.27 9.86 -3.58
N GLY A 254 -25.07 9.33 -3.90
CA GLY A 254 -24.89 8.01 -4.50
C GLY A 254 -24.34 8.00 -5.93
N MET A 255 -23.78 9.10 -6.44
CA MET A 255 -23.09 9.12 -7.73
C MET A 255 -21.87 8.22 -7.69
N ASP A 256 -21.79 7.24 -8.61
CA ASP A 256 -20.77 6.19 -8.60
C ASP A 256 -19.50 6.59 -9.37
N MET A 257 -19.65 7.37 -10.45
CA MET A 257 -18.56 7.74 -11.34
C MET A 257 -18.80 9.08 -12.00
N GLY A 258 -17.75 9.68 -12.57
CA GLY A 258 -17.86 10.94 -13.29
C GLY A 258 -16.83 11.06 -14.40
N ILE A 259 -17.25 11.65 -15.52
CA ILE A 259 -16.36 12.03 -16.62
C ILE A 259 -15.71 13.35 -16.22
N VAL A 260 -14.41 13.31 -15.95
CA VAL A 260 -13.69 14.40 -15.29
C VAL A 260 -12.27 14.54 -15.85
N ASN A 261 -11.66 15.70 -15.64
CA ASN A 261 -10.21 15.82 -15.74
C ASN A 261 -9.56 15.29 -14.44
N ALA A 262 -9.09 14.06 -14.48
CA ALA A 262 -8.56 13.37 -13.30
C ALA A 262 -7.41 14.12 -12.57
N GLY A 263 -6.68 14.98 -13.28
CA GLY A 263 -5.61 15.80 -12.70
C GLY A 263 -6.06 17.11 -12.03
N GLN A 264 -7.37 17.43 -12.06
CA GLN A 264 -7.94 18.70 -11.58
C GLN A 264 -9.09 18.51 -10.58
N LEU A 265 -9.07 17.47 -9.79
CA LEU A 265 -10.06 17.27 -8.72
C LEU A 265 -9.50 17.77 -7.40
N GLY A 266 -10.15 18.80 -6.84
CA GLY A 266 -9.82 19.36 -5.53
C GLY A 266 -10.38 18.52 -4.37
N VAL A 267 -9.90 18.80 -3.16
CA VAL A 267 -10.44 18.25 -1.92
C VAL A 267 -11.40 19.27 -1.31
N TYR A 268 -12.60 18.83 -0.97
CA TYR A 268 -13.67 19.72 -0.48
C TYR A 268 -13.28 20.50 0.79
N GLU A 269 -12.52 19.86 1.70
CA GLU A 269 -12.09 20.50 2.95
C GLU A 269 -10.96 21.53 2.74
N ASP A 270 -10.21 21.41 1.64
CA ASP A 270 -9.08 22.29 1.33
C ASP A 270 -9.49 23.54 0.54
N LEU A 271 -10.77 23.65 0.18
CA LEU A 271 -11.29 24.86 -0.49
C LEU A 271 -11.23 26.06 0.45
N ASP A 272 -10.87 27.22 -0.13
CA ASP A 272 -10.99 28.49 0.56
C ASP A 272 -12.40 28.65 1.17
N PRO A 273 -12.54 28.97 2.46
CA PRO A 273 -13.82 28.97 3.15
C PRO A 273 -14.87 29.89 2.53
N GLU A 274 -14.47 31.09 2.05
CA GLU A 274 -15.37 32.03 1.43
C GLU A 274 -15.80 31.55 0.05
N LEU A 275 -14.88 31.07 -0.77
CA LEU A 275 -15.18 30.49 -2.08
C LEU A 275 -16.09 29.27 -1.93
N LYS A 276 -15.81 28.39 -0.97
CA LYS A 276 -16.60 27.21 -0.66
C LYS A 276 -18.05 27.56 -0.33
N GLU A 277 -18.27 28.53 0.59
CA GLU A 277 -19.61 28.98 0.97
C GLU A 277 -20.39 29.52 -0.23
N ARG A 278 -19.75 30.39 -1.06
CA ARG A 278 -20.40 30.95 -2.25
C ARG A 278 -20.72 29.90 -3.30
N VAL A 279 -19.81 28.97 -3.53
CA VAL A 279 -20.02 27.86 -4.48
C VAL A 279 -21.11 26.92 -3.96
N GLU A 280 -21.18 26.61 -2.68
CA GLU A 280 -22.26 25.82 -2.11
C GLU A 280 -23.64 26.51 -2.24
N ASP A 281 -23.67 27.84 -2.03
CA ASP A 281 -24.93 28.58 -2.22
C ASP A 281 -25.47 28.45 -3.64
N VAL A 282 -24.57 28.42 -4.63
CA VAL A 282 -24.94 28.22 -6.04
C VAL A 282 -25.31 26.76 -6.35
N VAL A 283 -24.49 25.80 -5.95
CA VAL A 283 -24.71 24.38 -6.25
C VAL A 283 -25.98 23.85 -5.60
N LEU A 284 -26.28 24.28 -4.38
CA LEU A 284 -27.45 23.84 -3.61
C LEU A 284 -28.62 24.83 -3.71
N ASN A 285 -28.48 25.88 -4.50
CA ASN A 285 -29.49 26.97 -4.66
C ASN A 285 -29.98 27.47 -3.28
N ARG A 286 -29.03 27.73 -2.35
CA ARG A 286 -29.32 28.22 -1.00
C ARG A 286 -29.45 29.74 -1.00
N PHE A 287 -30.30 30.25 -0.12
CA PHE A 287 -30.46 31.68 0.11
C PHE A 287 -30.67 32.46 -1.22
N LYS A 288 -31.76 32.10 -1.91
CA LYS A 288 -32.15 32.65 -3.24
C LYS A 288 -31.98 34.18 -3.32
N GLU A 289 -32.17 34.89 -2.20
CA GLU A 289 -31.92 36.31 -2.08
C GLU A 289 -31.36 36.61 -0.71
N LYS A 290 -30.12 37.10 -0.65
CA LYS A 290 -29.46 37.52 0.59
C LYS A 290 -28.80 38.87 0.28
N ASP A 291 -29.15 39.89 1.06
CA ASP A 291 -28.65 41.26 0.89
C ASP A 291 -28.98 41.87 -0.52
N GLY A 292 -30.07 41.47 -1.12
CA GLY A 292 -30.50 41.94 -2.46
C GLY A 292 -29.70 41.31 -3.61
N GLN A 293 -28.98 40.22 -3.40
CA GLN A 293 -28.16 39.51 -4.40
C GLN A 293 -28.53 38.02 -4.48
N THR A 294 -28.56 37.49 -5.69
CA THR A 294 -28.71 36.06 -5.97
C THR A 294 -27.44 35.28 -5.63
N PRO A 295 -27.49 33.94 -5.44
CA PRO A 295 -26.29 33.12 -5.25
C PRO A 295 -25.22 33.31 -6.33
N THR A 296 -25.68 33.40 -7.59
CA THR A 296 -24.83 33.65 -8.77
C THR A 296 -24.11 35.01 -8.67
N GLU A 297 -24.85 36.10 -8.34
CA GLU A 297 -24.24 37.42 -8.19
C GLU A 297 -23.22 37.47 -7.05
N ARG A 298 -23.49 36.79 -5.92
CA ARG A 298 -22.54 36.68 -4.79
C ARG A 298 -21.27 35.93 -5.16
N LEU A 299 -21.37 34.86 -5.96
CA LEU A 299 -20.20 34.13 -6.46
C LEU A 299 -19.40 34.98 -7.46
N LEU A 300 -20.09 35.66 -8.40
CA LEU A 300 -19.45 36.54 -9.37
C LEU A 300 -18.69 37.71 -8.70
N ALA A 301 -19.20 38.24 -7.59
CA ALA A 301 -18.57 39.34 -6.86
C ALA A 301 -17.18 38.99 -6.33
N ILE A 302 -16.91 37.72 -6.04
CA ILE A 302 -15.60 37.26 -5.54
C ILE A 302 -14.80 36.52 -6.62
N ALA A 303 -15.42 36.10 -7.71
CA ALA A 303 -14.77 35.27 -8.74
C ALA A 303 -13.50 35.88 -9.33
N ASP A 304 -13.46 37.22 -9.48
CA ASP A 304 -12.30 37.93 -10.01
C ASP A 304 -11.09 37.93 -9.04
N GLN A 305 -11.35 37.81 -7.73
CA GLN A 305 -10.29 37.70 -6.72
C GLN A 305 -9.56 36.33 -6.81
N PHE A 306 -10.24 35.32 -7.38
CA PHE A 306 -9.71 33.98 -7.62
C PHE A 306 -9.28 33.75 -9.08
N LYS A 307 -9.28 34.78 -9.93
CA LYS A 307 -8.63 34.78 -11.24
C LYS A 307 -7.11 34.92 -11.04
N GLY A 308 -6.45 33.86 -10.69
CA GLY A 308 -5.00 33.76 -10.70
C GLY A 308 -4.57 32.66 -11.66
N ASP A 309 -3.45 32.86 -12.35
CA ASP A 309 -2.74 31.81 -13.04
C ASP A 309 -2.70 30.57 -12.18
N GLY A 310 -3.02 29.39 -12.77
CA GLY A 310 -3.08 28.08 -12.08
C GLY A 310 -1.79 27.71 -11.38
N THR A 311 -1.57 28.29 -10.23
CA THR A 311 -0.47 27.93 -9.32
C THR A 311 -1.06 27.38 -8.04
N LYS A 312 -0.66 26.14 -7.77
CA LYS A 312 -0.58 25.41 -6.49
C LYS A 312 -0.72 26.33 -5.27
N GLN A 313 -1.22 25.78 -4.14
CA GLN A 313 -1.14 26.39 -2.80
C GLN A 313 -0.08 27.48 -2.73
N VAL A 314 -0.46 28.68 -2.29
CA VAL A 314 0.52 29.73 -2.02
C VAL A 314 1.38 29.22 -0.86
N GLU A 315 2.41 28.45 -1.19
CA GLU A 315 3.57 28.32 -0.34
C GLU A 315 4.03 29.75 -0.06
N ASN A 316 4.28 30.04 1.18
CA ASN A 316 4.87 31.32 1.58
C ASN A 316 6.25 31.40 0.90
N LEU A 317 6.30 31.97 -0.31
CA LEU A 317 7.49 32.06 -1.15
C LEU A 317 8.42 33.20 -0.74
N VAL A 318 8.21 33.85 0.41
CA VAL A 318 9.08 34.94 0.94
C VAL A 318 10.54 34.48 0.97
N TRP A 319 10.82 33.21 1.26
CA TRP A 319 12.17 32.66 1.24
C TRP A 319 12.82 32.62 -0.17
N ARG A 320 12.03 32.77 -1.25
CA ARG A 320 12.58 32.85 -2.62
C ARG A 320 13.33 34.17 -2.88
N ASP A 321 13.09 35.22 -2.08
CA ASP A 321 13.78 36.49 -2.13
C ASP A 321 15.18 36.45 -1.47
N ASP A 322 15.49 35.35 -0.74
CA ASP A 322 16.77 35.13 -0.10
C ASP A 322 17.88 34.77 -1.12
N PRO A 323 19.16 34.99 -0.76
CA PRO A 323 20.28 34.51 -1.58
C PRO A 323 20.21 33.02 -1.86
N VAL A 324 20.66 32.57 -3.03
CA VAL A 324 20.54 31.17 -3.50
C VAL A 324 21.09 30.14 -2.50
N ARG A 325 22.15 30.47 -1.76
CA ARG A 325 22.69 29.59 -0.69
C ARG A 325 21.66 29.35 0.41
N SER A 326 21.00 30.41 0.85
CA SER A 326 19.94 30.34 1.90
C SER A 326 18.71 29.61 1.35
N ARG A 327 18.36 29.81 0.07
CA ARG A 327 17.24 29.09 -0.57
C ARG A 327 17.48 27.59 -0.62
N LEU A 328 18.69 27.15 -0.97
CA LEU A 328 19.05 25.73 -0.97
C LEU A 328 18.97 25.10 0.42
N THR A 329 19.54 25.78 1.43
CA THR A 329 19.45 25.33 2.83
C THR A 329 17.99 25.26 3.29
N HIS A 330 17.17 26.27 2.99
CA HIS A 330 15.76 26.29 3.33
C HIS A 330 14.98 25.16 2.64
N ALA A 331 15.16 24.99 1.34
CA ALA A 331 14.50 23.92 0.57
C ALA A 331 14.84 22.54 1.12
N LEU A 332 16.09 22.31 1.50
CA LEU A 332 16.55 21.06 2.06
C LEU A 332 15.97 20.81 3.46
N VAL A 333 16.03 21.76 4.38
CA VAL A 333 15.48 21.61 5.75
C VAL A 333 13.97 21.37 5.73
N ASN A 334 13.25 21.98 4.79
CA ASN A 334 11.79 21.87 4.69
C ASN A 334 11.33 20.79 3.70
N GLY A 335 12.24 20.05 3.06
CA GLY A 335 11.89 18.96 2.13
C GLY A 335 11.24 19.43 0.82
N ILE A 336 11.54 20.66 0.36
CA ILE A 336 10.93 21.30 -0.82
C ILE A 336 11.74 20.93 -2.07
N THR A 337 11.11 20.24 -3.02
CA THR A 337 11.78 19.82 -4.27
C THR A 337 11.52 20.74 -5.46
N SER A 338 10.52 21.62 -5.39
CA SER A 338 9.99 22.37 -6.54
C SER A 338 11.02 23.27 -7.23
N PHE A 339 12.05 23.74 -6.52
CA PHE A 339 13.05 24.68 -7.04
C PHE A 339 14.49 24.17 -6.94
N ILE A 340 14.69 22.95 -6.48
CA ILE A 340 16.00 22.46 -6.10
C ILE A 340 16.97 22.38 -7.30
N GLU A 341 16.49 21.98 -8.46
CA GLU A 341 17.31 21.88 -9.67
C GLU A 341 17.75 23.27 -10.15
N GLU A 342 16.82 24.24 -10.19
CA GLU A 342 17.06 25.63 -10.59
C GLU A 342 18.06 26.29 -9.64
N ASP A 343 17.83 26.23 -8.32
CA ASP A 343 18.69 26.84 -7.32
C ASP A 343 20.08 26.18 -7.26
N THR A 344 20.15 24.86 -7.44
CA THR A 344 21.42 24.13 -7.51
C THR A 344 22.25 24.57 -8.72
N GLU A 345 21.63 24.70 -9.90
CA GLU A 345 22.31 25.15 -11.11
C GLU A 345 22.74 26.62 -11.02
N GLU A 346 21.89 27.50 -10.46
CA GLU A 346 22.22 28.90 -10.21
C GLU A 346 23.47 29.01 -9.34
N LEU A 347 23.52 28.31 -8.22
CA LEU A 347 24.66 28.36 -7.31
C LEU A 347 25.91 27.72 -7.92
N ARG A 348 25.77 26.62 -8.67
CA ARG A 348 26.86 25.99 -9.37
C ARG A 348 27.51 26.97 -10.36
N ALA A 349 26.68 27.66 -11.15
CA ALA A 349 27.17 28.66 -12.11
C ALA A 349 27.87 29.84 -11.42
N GLU A 350 27.33 30.32 -10.32
CA GLU A 350 27.94 31.38 -9.49
C GLU A 350 29.32 30.98 -8.97
N ILE A 351 29.43 29.81 -8.36
CA ILE A 351 30.69 29.26 -7.80
C ILE A 351 31.74 29.09 -8.90
N MET A 352 31.34 28.45 -10.00
CA MET A 352 32.29 28.27 -11.12
C MET A 352 32.70 29.59 -11.79
N GLY A 353 31.82 30.55 -11.91
CA GLY A 353 32.13 31.90 -12.40
C GLY A 353 33.12 32.65 -11.48
N GLY A 354 33.16 32.32 -10.21
CA GLY A 354 34.15 32.78 -9.22
C GLY A 354 35.45 31.99 -9.16
N GLY A 355 35.61 30.94 -9.99
CA GLY A 355 36.77 30.04 -9.99
C GLY A 355 36.74 28.93 -8.93
N GLY A 356 35.59 28.72 -8.27
CA GLY A 356 35.36 27.59 -7.37
C GLY A 356 34.98 26.29 -8.06
N ARG A 357 34.64 25.26 -7.28
CA ARG A 357 34.42 23.88 -7.74
C ARG A 357 32.95 23.47 -7.58
N PRO A 358 32.39 22.63 -8.49
CA PRO A 358 31.00 22.15 -8.37
C PRO A 358 30.68 21.48 -7.02
N ILE A 359 31.68 20.81 -6.42
CA ILE A 359 31.51 20.12 -5.14
C ILE A 359 31.22 21.09 -3.97
N GLU A 360 31.60 22.36 -4.10
CA GLU A 360 31.35 23.38 -3.04
C GLU A 360 29.87 23.67 -2.86
N VAL A 361 29.00 23.35 -3.82
CA VAL A 361 27.56 23.39 -3.64
C VAL A 361 27.11 22.36 -2.60
N ILE A 362 27.74 21.17 -2.66
CA ILE A 362 27.46 20.08 -1.73
C ILE A 362 28.08 20.38 -0.36
N GLU A 363 29.40 20.69 -0.33
CA GLU A 363 30.17 20.92 0.90
C GLU A 363 29.74 22.19 1.67
N GLY A 364 29.02 23.10 1.02
CA GLY A 364 28.45 24.31 1.63
C GLY A 364 26.95 24.13 1.95
N PRO A 365 26.06 24.86 1.24
CA PRO A 365 24.66 25.01 1.67
C PRO A 365 23.85 23.70 1.76
N LEU A 366 24.17 22.68 0.95
CA LEU A 366 23.47 21.41 1.05
C LEU A 366 23.87 20.64 2.33
N MET A 367 25.17 20.60 2.66
CA MET A 367 25.65 19.99 3.90
C MET A 367 25.26 20.81 5.13
N ASP A 368 25.28 22.15 5.04
CA ASP A 368 24.80 23.01 6.12
C ASP A 368 23.34 22.71 6.45
N GLY A 369 22.49 22.57 5.43
CA GLY A 369 21.09 22.19 5.57
C GLY A 369 20.93 20.80 6.19
N MET A 370 21.71 19.80 5.74
CA MET A 370 21.66 18.44 6.29
C MET A 370 22.18 18.37 7.74
N ASN A 371 23.17 19.17 8.12
CA ASN A 371 23.60 19.26 9.50
C ASN A 371 22.47 19.79 10.40
N VAL A 372 21.74 20.84 9.95
CA VAL A 372 20.54 21.34 10.66
C VAL A 372 19.48 20.24 10.80
N VAL A 373 19.21 19.48 9.73
CA VAL A 373 18.27 18.33 9.76
C VAL A 373 18.75 17.28 10.77
N GLY A 374 20.04 16.94 10.76
CA GLY A 374 20.63 15.97 11.67
C GLY A 374 20.53 16.39 13.15
N ASP A 375 20.81 17.67 13.44
CA ASP A 375 20.70 18.23 14.78
C ASP A 375 19.25 18.24 15.26
N LEU A 376 18.30 18.72 14.43
CA LEU A 376 16.87 18.73 14.76
C LEU A 376 16.32 17.31 14.98
N PHE A 377 16.77 16.35 14.20
CA PHE A 377 16.39 14.95 14.36
C PHE A 377 16.97 14.36 15.64
N GLY A 378 18.26 14.59 15.90
CA GLY A 378 18.93 14.16 17.14
C GLY A 378 18.33 14.74 18.42
N GLU A 379 17.80 15.97 18.36
CA GLU A 379 17.09 16.65 19.45
C GLU A 379 15.61 16.26 19.57
N GLY A 380 15.10 15.41 18.69
CA GLY A 380 13.68 15.01 18.66
C GLY A 380 12.71 16.11 18.19
N LYS A 381 13.24 17.17 17.55
CA LYS A 381 12.44 18.28 16.99
C LYS A 381 12.03 18.07 15.53
N MET A 382 12.62 17.09 14.86
CA MET A 382 12.30 16.66 13.52
C MET A 382 12.04 15.15 13.53
N PHE A 383 11.07 14.69 12.74
CA PHE A 383 10.68 13.29 12.67
C PHE A 383 11.22 12.60 11.42
N LEU A 384 11.31 11.29 11.45
CA LEU A 384 11.86 10.47 10.37
C LEU A 384 11.29 10.78 8.98
N PRO A 385 9.96 10.96 8.78
CA PRO A 385 9.42 11.31 7.46
C PRO A 385 9.98 12.63 6.90
N GLN A 386 10.22 13.60 7.75
CA GLN A 386 10.79 14.89 7.36
C GLN A 386 12.25 14.72 6.92
N VAL A 387 13.04 13.90 7.65
CA VAL A 387 14.43 13.58 7.29
C VAL A 387 14.49 12.90 5.92
N VAL A 388 13.59 11.96 5.65
CA VAL A 388 13.53 11.25 4.35
C VAL A 388 13.14 12.21 3.21
N LYS A 389 12.25 13.18 3.46
CA LYS A 389 11.93 14.26 2.49
C LYS A 389 13.14 15.15 2.23
N SER A 390 13.88 15.56 3.26
CA SER A 390 15.12 16.34 3.12
C SER A 390 16.18 15.57 2.34
N ALA A 391 16.31 14.27 2.59
CA ALA A 391 17.19 13.39 1.84
C ALA A 391 16.87 13.34 0.33
N ARG A 392 15.59 13.32 -0.01
CA ARG A 392 15.14 13.39 -1.42
C ARG A 392 15.61 14.67 -2.09
N VAL A 393 15.48 15.82 -1.40
CA VAL A 393 15.97 17.12 -1.92
C VAL A 393 17.49 17.06 -2.16
N MET A 394 18.25 16.54 -1.18
CA MET A 394 19.70 16.36 -1.30
C MET A 394 20.07 15.50 -2.50
N LYS A 395 19.42 14.35 -2.68
CA LYS A 395 19.69 13.43 -3.79
C LYS A 395 19.42 14.06 -5.15
N GLN A 396 18.37 14.84 -5.31
CA GLN A 396 18.06 15.54 -6.55
C GLN A 396 19.14 16.58 -6.89
N ALA A 397 19.56 17.39 -5.89
CA ALA A 397 20.63 18.34 -6.08
C ALA A 397 21.96 17.67 -6.46
N VAL A 398 22.32 16.60 -5.75
CA VAL A 398 23.57 15.84 -6.02
C VAL A 398 23.52 15.19 -7.41
N ALA A 399 22.38 14.61 -7.81
CA ALA A 399 22.23 13.99 -9.13
C ALA A 399 22.50 14.99 -10.27
N LEU A 400 22.09 16.27 -10.11
CA LEU A 400 22.40 17.32 -11.07
C LEU A 400 23.90 17.65 -11.11
N LEU A 401 24.60 17.57 -9.97
CA LEU A 401 26.02 17.93 -9.86
C LEU A 401 26.99 16.82 -10.29
N ILE A 402 26.57 15.55 -10.23
CA ILE A 402 27.43 14.38 -10.56
C ILE A 402 28.15 14.54 -11.90
N PRO A 403 27.49 14.90 -13.04
CA PRO A 403 28.18 15.01 -14.32
C PRO A 403 29.34 16.03 -14.31
N TYR A 404 29.16 17.13 -13.57
CA TYR A 404 30.15 18.18 -13.44
C TYR A 404 31.31 17.78 -12.54
N ILE A 405 31.00 17.06 -11.45
CA ILE A 405 32.01 16.53 -10.52
C ILE A 405 32.84 15.42 -11.21
N GLU A 406 32.23 14.58 -11.99
CA GLU A 406 32.92 13.54 -12.76
C GLU A 406 33.81 14.13 -13.86
N GLU A 407 33.37 15.18 -14.50
CA GLU A 407 34.19 15.90 -15.47
C GLU A 407 35.38 16.56 -14.77
N GLU A 408 35.17 17.20 -13.62
CA GLU A 408 36.25 17.76 -12.79
C GLU A 408 37.22 16.65 -12.34
N LYS A 409 36.72 15.50 -11.87
CA LYS A 409 37.56 14.34 -11.48
C LYS A 409 38.37 13.83 -12.65
N ARG A 410 37.85 13.78 -13.88
CA ARG A 410 38.58 13.40 -15.06
C ARG A 410 39.74 14.38 -15.38
N GLN A 411 39.51 15.67 -15.10
CA GLN A 411 40.56 16.71 -15.24
C GLN A 411 41.54 16.69 -14.04
N HIS A 412 41.12 16.25 -12.85
CA HIS A 412 41.92 16.25 -11.58
C HIS A 412 42.62 14.92 -11.27
N VAL A 413 42.25 13.78 -11.87
CA VAL A 413 42.99 12.52 -11.72
C VAL A 413 44.46 12.69 -12.16
N ALA A 414 44.75 13.79 -12.89
CA ALA A 414 46.10 14.26 -13.14
C ALA A 414 46.78 14.98 -11.92
N ALA A 415 46.08 15.30 -10.81
CA ALA A 415 46.55 16.21 -9.74
C ALA A 415 46.27 15.81 -8.26
N GLY A 416 45.80 14.58 -7.94
CA GLY A 416 45.83 13.98 -6.58
C GLY A 416 45.21 14.78 -5.41
N GLY A 417 43.93 14.66 -5.16
CA GLY A 417 43.26 15.15 -3.95
C GLY A 417 41.94 14.43 -3.71
N GLU A 418 41.71 13.88 -2.49
CA GLU A 418 40.54 13.13 -2.09
C GLU A 418 39.59 13.96 -1.21
N ALA A 419 38.28 13.94 -1.54
CA ALA A 419 37.21 14.40 -0.64
C ALA A 419 36.86 13.25 0.31
N LYS A 420 36.95 13.43 1.64
CA LYS A 420 36.67 12.39 2.64
C LYS A 420 35.21 12.46 3.12
N ALA A 421 34.45 11.37 2.89
CA ALA A 421 33.22 11.08 3.62
C ALA A 421 33.56 10.85 5.13
N LYS A 422 32.56 10.99 6.03
CA LYS A 422 32.73 10.69 7.46
C LYS A 422 33.12 9.24 7.72
N GLY A 423 32.74 8.34 6.83
CA GLY A 423 33.06 6.92 6.85
C GLY A 423 32.26 6.17 5.80
N LYS A 424 32.68 4.94 5.51
CA LYS A 424 32.08 4.05 4.53
C LYS A 424 31.41 2.86 5.21
N ILE A 425 30.14 2.62 4.91
CA ILE A 425 29.31 1.60 5.54
C ILE A 425 28.77 0.65 4.47
N VAL A 426 28.92 -0.65 4.68
CA VAL A 426 28.24 -1.68 3.88
C VAL A 426 27.00 -2.13 4.62
N MET A 427 25.82 -2.02 3.98
CA MET A 427 24.52 -2.39 4.53
C MET A 427 23.91 -3.54 3.74
N ALA A 428 23.42 -4.56 4.44
CA ALA A 428 22.76 -5.70 3.81
C ALA A 428 21.61 -6.25 4.66
N THR A 429 20.57 -6.74 4.01
CA THR A 429 19.65 -7.70 4.64
C THR A 429 20.25 -9.09 4.46
N VAL A 430 20.37 -9.82 5.56
CA VAL A 430 21.09 -11.10 5.61
C VAL A 430 20.45 -12.17 4.72
N LYS A 431 21.20 -13.22 4.42
CA LYS A 431 20.76 -14.35 3.58
C LYS A 431 19.39 -14.87 4.01
N GLY A 432 18.53 -15.12 3.03
CA GLY A 432 17.19 -15.68 3.21
C GLY A 432 16.12 -14.70 3.70
N ASP A 433 16.46 -13.45 4.00
CA ASP A 433 15.49 -12.43 4.41
C ASP A 433 15.26 -11.42 3.29
N VAL A 434 13.98 -11.12 3.01
CA VAL A 434 13.54 -10.23 1.92
C VAL A 434 13.06 -8.85 2.41
N HIS A 435 13.04 -8.64 3.72
CA HIS A 435 12.49 -7.42 4.33
C HIS A 435 13.56 -6.34 4.40
N ASP A 436 13.33 -5.21 3.74
CA ASP A 436 14.33 -4.16 3.58
C ASP A 436 13.88 -2.74 3.95
N ILE A 437 12.64 -2.54 4.40
CA ILE A 437 12.12 -1.20 4.71
C ILE A 437 13.01 -0.51 5.74
N GLY A 438 13.21 -1.13 6.89
CA GLY A 438 14.05 -0.56 7.96
C GLY A 438 15.50 -0.31 7.51
N LYS A 439 16.11 -1.25 6.76
CA LYS A 439 17.45 -1.08 6.19
C LYS A 439 17.52 0.12 5.24
N ASN A 440 16.52 0.29 4.37
CA ASN A 440 16.51 1.39 3.42
C ASN A 440 16.34 2.75 4.11
N ILE A 441 15.52 2.81 5.15
CA ILE A 441 15.40 4.00 6.00
C ILE A 441 16.77 4.35 6.62
N VAL A 442 17.42 3.40 7.28
CA VAL A 442 18.75 3.60 7.89
C VAL A 442 19.79 4.02 6.85
N THR A 443 19.78 3.40 5.66
CA THR A 443 20.66 3.76 4.55
C THR A 443 20.49 5.23 4.16
N VAL A 444 19.25 5.67 3.97
CA VAL A 444 18.94 7.07 3.61
C VAL A 444 19.41 8.03 4.71
N VAL A 445 19.10 7.72 5.97
CA VAL A 445 19.49 8.56 7.11
C VAL A 445 21.01 8.68 7.26
N LEU A 446 21.76 7.59 7.07
CA LEU A 446 23.22 7.62 7.10
C LEU A 446 23.80 8.43 5.92
N GLN A 447 23.30 8.22 4.70
CA GLN A 447 23.74 8.97 3.52
C GLN A 447 23.51 10.49 3.70
N CYS A 448 22.39 10.87 4.29
CA CYS A 448 22.08 12.25 4.60
C CYS A 448 23.03 12.88 5.63
N ASN A 449 23.69 12.08 6.45
CA ASN A 449 24.64 12.51 7.44
C ASN A 449 26.11 12.35 7.00
N ASN A 450 26.35 12.36 5.70
CA ASN A 450 27.66 12.31 5.07
C ASN A 450 28.43 11.00 5.25
N PHE A 451 27.70 9.86 5.37
CA PHE A 451 28.30 8.54 5.27
C PHE A 451 28.13 8.02 3.84
N GLU A 452 29.15 7.40 3.30
CA GLU A 452 29.07 6.65 2.07
C GLU A 452 28.49 5.27 2.38
N VAL A 453 27.31 4.93 1.82
CA VAL A 453 26.63 3.66 2.12
C VAL A 453 26.50 2.81 0.87
N ALA A 454 27.18 1.65 0.87
CA ALA A 454 27.02 0.60 -0.13
C ALA A 454 25.86 -0.32 0.30
N ASN A 455 24.67 -0.07 -0.24
CA ASN A 455 23.47 -0.89 0.03
C ASN A 455 23.46 -2.11 -0.90
N MET A 456 23.58 -3.31 -0.35
CA MET A 456 23.65 -4.56 -1.10
C MET A 456 22.26 -5.21 -1.38
N GLY A 457 21.18 -4.63 -0.88
CA GLY A 457 19.84 -5.19 -1.06
C GLY A 457 19.49 -6.25 -0.04
N VAL A 458 18.75 -7.28 -0.49
CA VAL A 458 18.19 -8.35 0.34
C VAL A 458 18.81 -9.72 0.02
N MET A 459 18.60 -10.70 0.88
CA MET A 459 19.06 -12.09 0.73
C MET A 459 20.56 -12.22 0.46
N VAL A 460 21.38 -11.36 1.05
CA VAL A 460 22.81 -11.29 0.76
C VAL A 460 23.60 -12.34 1.55
N PRO A 461 24.29 -13.27 0.88
CA PRO A 461 25.13 -14.26 1.56
C PRO A 461 26.30 -13.61 2.31
N CYS A 462 26.66 -14.18 3.47
CA CYS A 462 27.77 -13.72 4.32
C CYS A 462 29.05 -13.45 3.52
N ALA A 463 29.49 -14.40 2.68
CA ALA A 463 30.70 -14.26 1.89
C ALA A 463 30.68 -13.02 0.98
N GLN A 464 29.54 -12.67 0.41
CA GLN A 464 29.38 -11.46 -0.42
C GLN A 464 29.42 -10.17 0.40
N ILE A 465 28.81 -10.18 1.59
CA ILE A 465 28.86 -9.04 2.53
C ILE A 465 30.30 -8.74 2.91
N LEU A 466 31.03 -9.76 3.35
CA LEU A 466 32.41 -9.62 3.78
C LEU A 466 33.36 -9.25 2.62
N GLN A 467 33.13 -9.82 1.44
CA GLN A 467 33.93 -9.45 0.25
C GLN A 467 33.66 -7.99 -0.13
N LYS A 468 32.40 -7.57 -0.18
CA LYS A 468 32.04 -6.17 -0.49
C LYS A 468 32.64 -5.20 0.53
N ALA A 469 32.61 -5.54 1.80
CA ALA A 469 33.24 -4.71 2.85
C ALA A 469 34.74 -4.54 2.65
N LYS A 470 35.45 -5.59 2.18
CA LYS A 470 36.87 -5.52 1.83
C LYS A 470 37.11 -4.67 0.60
N ASP A 471 36.37 -4.91 -0.46
CA ASP A 471 36.51 -4.22 -1.75
C ASP A 471 36.28 -2.71 -1.61
N GLU A 472 35.32 -2.34 -0.77
CA GLU A 472 35.00 -0.95 -0.47
C GLU A 472 35.89 -0.32 0.62
N ASN A 473 36.74 -1.11 1.29
CA ASN A 473 37.46 -0.70 2.49
C ASN A 473 36.50 -0.10 3.54
N ALA A 474 35.38 -0.78 3.78
CA ALA A 474 34.33 -0.31 4.67
C ALA A 474 34.83 -0.12 6.12
N ASP A 475 34.39 0.96 6.72
CA ASP A 475 34.67 1.28 8.14
C ASP A 475 33.68 0.58 9.08
N ILE A 476 32.46 0.26 8.59
CA ILE A 476 31.39 -0.40 9.36
C ILE A 476 30.67 -1.40 8.44
N VAL A 477 30.25 -2.53 9.01
CA VAL A 477 29.29 -3.46 8.39
C VAL A 477 27.97 -3.37 9.14
N GLY A 478 26.86 -3.17 8.43
CA GLY A 478 25.51 -3.11 8.99
C GLY A 478 24.64 -4.25 8.47
N LEU A 479 23.94 -4.93 9.36
CA LEU A 479 23.06 -6.04 9.06
C LEU A 479 21.63 -5.74 9.49
N SER A 480 20.67 -6.13 8.64
CA SER A 480 19.24 -6.05 8.91
C SER A 480 18.58 -7.41 8.74
N GLY A 481 17.53 -7.66 9.51
CA GLY A 481 16.68 -8.85 9.39
C GLY A 481 15.38 -8.71 10.17
N LEU A 482 14.33 -9.35 9.67
CA LEU A 482 12.98 -9.29 10.24
C LEU A 482 12.51 -10.65 10.78
N ILE A 483 12.94 -11.75 10.20
CA ILE A 483 12.50 -13.09 10.59
C ILE A 483 13.47 -13.73 11.58
N THR A 484 12.98 -14.67 12.39
CA THR A 484 13.81 -15.34 13.42
C THR A 484 15.10 -16.00 12.86
N PRO A 485 15.07 -16.67 11.69
CA PRO A 485 16.29 -17.25 11.11
C PRO A 485 17.37 -16.21 10.77
N SER A 486 17.00 -14.95 10.55
CA SER A 486 17.99 -13.88 10.30
C SER A 486 18.93 -13.64 11.47
N LEU A 487 18.51 -13.93 12.70
CA LEU A 487 19.34 -13.81 13.91
C LEU A 487 20.52 -14.78 13.89
N GLU A 488 20.33 -15.97 13.36
CA GLU A 488 21.39 -16.97 13.21
C GLU A 488 22.37 -16.59 12.10
N GLU A 489 21.85 -16.08 10.99
CA GLU A 489 22.70 -15.55 9.91
C GLU A 489 23.57 -14.37 10.39
N MET A 490 23.02 -13.47 11.23
CA MET A 490 23.82 -12.40 11.85
C MET A 490 24.91 -12.93 12.78
N THR A 491 24.61 -13.97 13.56
CA THR A 491 25.58 -14.67 14.39
C THR A 491 26.68 -15.33 13.55
N TYR A 492 26.28 -15.96 12.44
CA TYR A 492 27.21 -16.57 11.49
C TYR A 492 28.12 -15.51 10.84
N VAL A 493 27.61 -14.34 10.46
CA VAL A 493 28.45 -13.25 9.93
C VAL A 493 29.48 -12.81 10.98
N ALA A 494 29.08 -12.65 12.24
CA ALA A 494 30.00 -12.31 13.31
C ALA A 494 31.12 -13.37 13.50
N GLN A 495 30.79 -14.65 13.41
CA GLN A 495 31.77 -15.77 13.47
C GLN A 495 32.75 -15.72 12.30
N GLU A 496 32.23 -15.48 11.07
CA GLU A 496 33.07 -15.38 9.87
C GLU A 496 33.97 -14.12 9.92
N MET A 497 33.49 -12.99 10.45
CA MET A 497 34.33 -11.81 10.70
C MET A 497 35.46 -12.12 11.68
N GLN A 498 35.20 -12.93 12.71
CA GLN A 498 36.25 -13.37 13.66
C GLN A 498 37.28 -14.32 13.02
N ARG A 499 36.85 -15.19 12.12
CA ARG A 499 37.71 -16.11 11.39
C ARG A 499 38.61 -15.39 10.39
N ASP A 500 38.12 -14.35 9.78
CA ASP A 500 38.83 -13.59 8.75
C ASP A 500 39.81 -12.58 9.37
N ALA A 501 41.08 -12.71 9.00
CA ALA A 501 42.16 -11.87 9.53
C ALA A 501 41.95 -10.37 9.30
N TYR A 502 41.36 -9.98 8.15
CA TYR A 502 41.11 -8.57 7.80
C TYR A 502 40.18 -7.89 8.82
N PHE A 503 39.04 -8.52 9.13
CA PHE A 503 38.07 -7.96 10.09
C PHE A 503 38.59 -8.05 11.53
N ARG A 504 39.22 -9.16 11.90
CA ARG A 504 39.79 -9.37 13.25
C ARG A 504 40.88 -8.36 13.57
N GLU A 505 41.79 -8.09 12.63
CA GLU A 505 42.91 -7.17 12.85
C GLU A 505 42.48 -5.70 12.82
N LYS A 506 41.56 -5.34 11.91
CA LYS A 506 41.02 -3.98 11.81
C LYS A 506 39.95 -3.69 12.85
N GLN A 507 39.41 -4.68 13.53
CA GLN A 507 38.30 -4.53 14.50
C GLN A 507 37.11 -3.77 13.90
N ILE A 508 36.71 -4.07 12.63
CA ILE A 508 35.63 -3.35 11.92
C ILE A 508 34.33 -3.54 12.69
N PRO A 509 33.64 -2.46 13.06
CA PRO A 509 32.39 -2.54 13.80
C PRO A 509 31.28 -3.22 12.99
N LEU A 510 30.46 -4.01 13.72
CA LEU A 510 29.26 -4.67 13.20
C LEU A 510 28.01 -4.05 13.83
N MET A 511 27.19 -3.37 13.03
CA MET A 511 25.91 -2.82 13.46
C MET A 511 24.79 -3.84 13.19
N ILE A 512 23.96 -4.09 14.19
CA ILE A 512 22.84 -5.04 14.15
C ILE A 512 21.52 -4.30 14.29
N GLY A 513 20.63 -4.44 13.32
CA GLY A 513 19.30 -3.83 13.31
C GLY A 513 18.24 -4.74 12.73
N GLY A 514 16.98 -4.33 12.86
CA GLY A 514 15.79 -5.05 12.39
C GLY A 514 14.85 -5.44 13.52
N ALA A 515 13.57 -5.64 13.19
CA ALA A 515 12.49 -5.74 14.18
C ALA A 515 12.60 -6.97 15.11
N THR A 516 13.21 -8.07 14.67
CA THR A 516 13.45 -9.26 15.52
C THR A 516 14.68 -9.16 16.39
N THR A 517 15.53 -8.18 16.13
CA THR A 517 16.77 -7.99 16.90
C THR A 517 16.49 -7.30 18.23
N SER A 518 17.31 -7.54 19.21
CA SER A 518 17.24 -6.84 20.49
C SER A 518 18.62 -6.67 21.11
N ARG A 519 18.75 -5.68 22.00
CA ARG A 519 19.99 -5.45 22.74
C ARG A 519 20.44 -6.68 23.52
N VAL A 520 19.50 -7.41 24.13
CA VAL A 520 19.78 -8.62 24.87
C VAL A 520 20.29 -9.74 23.96
N HIS A 521 19.59 -9.96 22.82
CA HIS A 521 20.01 -10.97 21.85
C HIS A 521 21.39 -10.64 21.28
N THR A 522 21.63 -9.40 20.89
CA THR A 522 22.93 -8.96 20.37
C THR A 522 24.04 -9.18 21.40
N ALA A 523 23.80 -8.78 22.68
CA ALA A 523 24.80 -8.94 23.75
C ALA A 523 25.09 -10.40 24.08
N VAL A 524 24.09 -11.28 24.05
CA VAL A 524 24.20 -12.67 24.52
C VAL A 524 24.57 -13.64 23.39
N LYS A 525 24.03 -13.47 22.19
CA LYS A 525 24.13 -14.47 21.11
C LYS A 525 25.08 -14.03 19.96
N ILE A 526 25.19 -12.73 19.63
CA ILE A 526 26.01 -12.29 18.50
C ILE A 526 27.39 -11.78 18.94
N ALA A 527 27.43 -10.83 19.88
CA ALA A 527 28.65 -10.16 20.31
C ALA A 527 29.75 -11.11 20.86
N PRO A 528 29.44 -12.25 21.52
CA PRO A 528 30.48 -13.18 22.00
C PRO A 528 31.28 -13.84 20.87
N HIS A 529 30.82 -13.79 19.62
CA HIS A 529 31.45 -14.45 18.49
C HIS A 529 32.38 -13.55 17.67
N TYR A 530 32.51 -12.27 18.05
CA TYR A 530 33.41 -11.35 17.38
C TYR A 530 34.09 -10.40 18.38
N ASP A 531 35.42 -10.29 18.35
CA ASP A 531 36.20 -9.44 19.25
C ASP A 531 36.10 -7.95 18.94
N GLY A 532 35.69 -7.60 17.70
CA GLY A 532 35.37 -6.24 17.30
C GLY A 532 34.07 -5.74 17.89
N PRO A 533 33.76 -4.42 17.77
CA PRO A 533 32.54 -3.86 18.31
C PRO A 533 31.30 -4.41 17.58
N VAL A 534 30.38 -5.01 18.32
CA VAL A 534 29.03 -5.41 17.79
C VAL A 534 27.99 -4.56 18.49
N VAL A 535 27.27 -3.74 17.73
CA VAL A 535 26.39 -2.70 18.28
C VAL A 535 24.96 -2.91 17.83
N TYR A 536 24.04 -3.02 18.79
CA TYR A 536 22.61 -3.01 18.52
C TYR A 536 22.13 -1.59 18.22
N VAL A 537 21.45 -1.42 17.10
CA VAL A 537 20.84 -0.16 16.66
C VAL A 537 19.32 -0.33 16.71
N PRO A 538 18.63 0.29 17.69
CA PRO A 538 17.20 0.06 17.90
C PRO A 538 16.30 0.67 16.81
N ASP A 539 16.72 1.79 16.26
CA ASP A 539 15.95 2.57 15.29
C ASP A 539 16.86 3.38 14.35
N ALA A 540 16.27 3.97 13.33
CA ALA A 540 17.02 4.73 12.34
C ALA A 540 17.64 6.00 12.93
N SER A 541 16.99 6.63 13.91
CA SER A 541 17.49 7.86 14.55
C SER A 541 18.82 7.63 15.27
N ARG A 542 18.99 6.46 15.87
CA ARG A 542 20.20 6.06 16.60
C ARG A 542 21.35 5.65 15.69
N SER A 543 21.07 5.30 14.42
CA SER A 543 22.10 4.81 13.50
C SER A 543 23.21 5.84 13.27
N VAL A 544 22.88 7.10 13.14
CA VAL A 544 23.86 8.19 12.91
C VAL A 544 24.76 8.41 14.12
N SER A 545 24.16 8.50 15.30
CA SER A 545 24.96 8.72 16.54
C SER A 545 25.87 7.53 16.84
N VAL A 546 25.41 6.31 16.59
CA VAL A 546 26.21 5.08 16.75
C VAL A 546 27.36 5.07 15.74
N ALA A 547 27.09 5.30 14.44
CA ALA A 547 28.11 5.32 13.41
C ALA A 547 29.16 6.42 13.67
N SER A 548 28.71 7.64 14.03
CA SER A 548 29.59 8.74 14.38
C SER A 548 30.46 8.44 15.59
N SER A 549 29.89 7.82 16.64
CA SER A 549 30.64 7.44 17.85
C SER A 549 31.67 6.36 17.58
N LEU A 550 31.36 5.39 16.71
CA LEU A 550 32.28 4.31 16.32
C LEU A 550 33.47 4.79 15.50
N LEU A 551 33.31 5.85 14.71
CA LEU A 551 34.35 6.37 13.83
C LEU A 551 35.05 7.64 14.36
N SER A 552 34.68 8.11 15.55
CA SER A 552 35.31 9.27 16.17
C SER A 552 36.63 8.91 16.83
N ASP A 553 37.73 9.56 16.49
CA ASP A 553 39.06 9.37 17.10
C ASP A 553 39.07 9.60 18.63
N GLU A 554 38.21 10.51 19.12
CA GLU A 554 38.13 10.90 20.53
C GLU A 554 37.19 10.01 21.35
N SER A 555 36.01 9.70 20.81
CA SER A 555 34.94 9.03 21.58
C SER A 555 34.83 7.53 21.35
N ALA A 556 35.39 6.97 20.28
CA ALA A 556 35.21 5.57 19.92
C ALA A 556 35.69 4.60 21.04
N LYS A 557 36.89 4.85 21.62
CA LYS A 557 37.43 3.99 22.67
C LYS A 557 36.52 3.93 23.91
N LYS A 558 35.98 5.09 24.31
CA LYS A 558 35.09 5.16 25.46
C LYS A 558 33.74 4.50 25.13
N PHE A 559 33.18 4.80 23.96
CA PHE A 559 31.93 4.21 23.51
C PHE A 559 32.00 2.67 23.46
N ILE A 560 33.08 2.12 22.88
CA ILE A 560 33.30 0.67 22.82
C ILE A 560 33.47 0.05 24.20
N GLN A 561 34.18 0.72 25.13
CA GLN A 561 34.33 0.25 26.48
C GLN A 561 33.00 0.25 27.24
N ASP A 562 32.25 1.34 27.17
CA ASP A 562 30.93 1.45 27.81
C ASP A 562 29.96 0.38 27.24
N LEU A 563 30.02 0.09 25.93
CA LEU A 563 29.27 -0.96 25.28
C LEU A 563 29.61 -2.35 25.80
N ARG A 564 30.93 -2.65 25.94
CA ARG A 564 31.40 -3.94 26.47
C ARG A 564 30.98 -4.16 27.93
N ASP A 565 31.11 -3.14 28.77
CA ASP A 565 30.72 -3.19 30.18
C ASP A 565 29.18 -3.39 30.29
N ASP A 566 28.42 -2.73 29.47
CA ASP A 566 26.98 -2.91 29.42
C ASP A 566 26.56 -4.30 28.94
N TYR A 567 27.19 -4.83 27.90
CA TYR A 567 26.93 -6.19 27.42
C TYR A 567 27.35 -7.26 28.42
N GLU A 568 28.44 -7.05 29.16
CA GLU A 568 28.83 -7.94 30.26
C GLU A 568 27.78 -7.92 31.37
N ARG A 569 27.26 -6.72 31.72
CA ARG A 569 26.19 -6.59 32.70
C ARG A 569 24.93 -7.32 32.22
N ILE A 570 24.54 -7.16 30.96
CA ILE A 570 23.37 -7.83 30.36
C ILE A 570 23.56 -9.36 30.39
N ARG A 571 24.72 -9.86 30.00
CA ARG A 571 25.03 -11.29 30.06
C ARG A 571 24.97 -11.85 31.50
N LYS A 572 25.51 -11.13 32.49
CA LYS A 572 25.39 -11.50 33.90
C LYS A 572 23.94 -11.51 34.39
N GLN A 573 23.16 -10.49 33.99
CA GLN A 573 21.74 -10.43 34.34
C GLN A 573 20.97 -11.56 33.67
N HIS A 574 21.25 -11.85 32.40
CA HIS A 574 20.61 -12.94 31.65
C HIS A 574 20.95 -14.30 32.24
N ALA A 575 22.21 -14.54 32.60
CA ALA A 575 22.68 -15.79 33.28
C ALA A 575 22.05 -15.96 34.67
N ASN A 576 21.76 -14.83 35.36
CA ASN A 576 21.15 -14.84 36.70
C ASN A 576 19.60 -14.81 36.63
N ARG A 577 19.00 -14.58 35.47
CA ARG A 577 17.53 -14.73 35.30
C ARG A 577 17.23 -16.22 35.52
N LYS A 578 16.57 -16.53 36.62
CA LYS A 578 15.92 -17.83 36.73
C LYS A 578 14.88 -17.87 35.62
N ALA A 579 15.11 -18.71 34.63
CA ALA A 579 14.10 -19.06 33.66
C ALA A 579 12.81 -19.40 34.42
N ALA A 580 11.67 -18.99 33.93
CA ALA A 580 10.41 -19.45 34.54
C ALA A 580 10.45 -20.98 34.59
N PRO A 581 10.20 -21.60 35.73
CA PRO A 581 10.36 -23.04 35.86
C PRO A 581 9.51 -23.74 34.81
N THR A 582 10.17 -24.55 33.97
CA THR A 582 9.50 -25.42 33.02
C THR A 582 9.13 -26.73 33.70
N ILE A 583 7.99 -27.28 33.33
CA ILE A 583 7.56 -28.62 33.73
C ILE A 583 7.85 -29.63 32.62
N SER A 584 7.88 -30.90 32.95
CA SER A 584 8.09 -31.94 31.92
C SER A 584 6.96 -31.92 30.90
N LEU A 585 7.25 -32.33 29.66
CA LEU A 585 6.26 -32.43 28.61
C LEU A 585 5.07 -33.33 28.99
N GLU A 586 5.33 -34.41 29.70
CA GLU A 586 4.29 -35.30 30.22
C GLU A 586 3.37 -34.56 31.22
N ALA A 587 3.93 -33.78 32.13
CA ALA A 587 3.13 -32.98 33.07
C ALA A 587 2.35 -31.88 32.36
N ALA A 588 2.91 -31.26 31.32
CA ALA A 588 2.25 -30.28 30.50
C ALA A 588 1.07 -30.89 29.69
N ARG A 589 1.26 -32.08 29.13
CA ARG A 589 0.19 -32.84 28.44
C ARG A 589 -0.94 -33.26 29.39
N LYS A 590 -0.63 -33.59 30.65
CA LYS A 590 -1.66 -33.85 31.65
C LYS A 590 -2.46 -32.61 32.05
N ASN A 591 -1.84 -31.44 31.99
CA ASN A 591 -2.48 -30.14 32.26
C ASN A 591 -2.92 -29.42 30.96
N ARG A 592 -3.24 -30.16 29.91
CA ARG A 592 -3.74 -29.60 28.64
C ARG A 592 -5.09 -28.89 28.81
N GLU A 593 -5.45 -28.07 27.88
CA GLU A 593 -6.81 -27.50 27.80
C GLU A 593 -7.78 -28.64 27.44
N LEU A 594 -8.84 -28.75 28.24
CA LEU A 594 -9.86 -29.81 28.04
C LEU A 594 -11.07 -29.19 27.36
N ILE A 595 -11.34 -29.64 26.15
CA ILE A 595 -12.51 -29.26 25.36
C ILE A 595 -13.53 -30.39 25.39
N ASP A 596 -14.79 -30.05 25.57
CA ASP A 596 -15.90 -31.01 25.59
C ASP A 596 -16.34 -31.37 24.15
N TRP A 597 -15.56 -32.21 23.51
CA TRP A 597 -15.85 -32.71 22.17
C TRP A 597 -17.11 -33.57 22.09
N ALA A 598 -17.62 -34.08 23.21
CA ALA A 598 -18.86 -34.89 23.23
C ALA A 598 -20.11 -34.04 22.99
N ASN A 599 -20.06 -32.77 23.36
CA ASN A 599 -21.16 -31.82 23.26
C ASN A 599 -20.94 -30.73 22.20
N TYR A 600 -19.85 -30.83 21.43
CA TYR A 600 -19.53 -29.87 20.36
C TYR A 600 -19.45 -30.58 19.00
N THR A 601 -20.16 -30.08 18.02
CA THR A 601 -20.09 -30.55 16.64
C THR A 601 -19.43 -29.47 15.79
N PRO A 602 -18.23 -29.73 15.24
CA PRO A 602 -17.56 -28.77 14.36
C PRO A 602 -18.39 -28.47 13.10
N GLU A 603 -18.45 -27.22 12.73
CA GLU A 603 -19.10 -26.80 11.49
C GLU A 603 -18.28 -27.28 10.28
N LYS A 604 -18.96 -27.94 9.35
CA LYS A 604 -18.36 -28.39 8.11
C LYS A 604 -18.17 -27.21 7.14
N PRO A 605 -16.97 -27.00 6.57
CA PRO A 605 -16.78 -25.98 5.53
C PRO A 605 -17.69 -26.21 4.32
N LYS A 606 -18.08 -25.12 3.64
CA LYS A 606 -18.94 -25.20 2.44
C LYS A 606 -18.29 -25.93 1.26
N PHE A 607 -16.98 -26.10 1.28
CA PHE A 607 -16.23 -26.90 0.32
C PHE A 607 -15.01 -27.53 0.98
N ILE A 608 -14.52 -28.62 0.41
CA ILE A 608 -13.24 -29.26 0.76
C ILE A 608 -12.28 -29.03 -0.40
N GLY A 609 -11.01 -28.85 -0.09
CA GLY A 609 -9.97 -28.48 -1.05
C GLY A 609 -9.75 -26.98 -1.09
N ARG A 610 -9.10 -26.48 -2.13
CA ARG A 610 -8.63 -25.10 -2.24
C ARG A 610 -9.47 -24.23 -3.19
N ARG A 611 -9.49 -22.93 -2.94
CA ARG A 611 -9.98 -21.91 -3.87
C ARG A 611 -8.96 -20.79 -4.01
N VAL A 612 -8.73 -20.38 -5.24
CA VAL A 612 -7.84 -19.28 -5.60
C VAL A 612 -8.68 -18.03 -5.89
N PHE A 613 -8.25 -16.92 -5.36
CA PHE A 613 -8.80 -15.58 -5.59
C PHE A 613 -7.70 -14.73 -6.20
N LYS A 614 -7.87 -14.36 -7.47
CA LYS A 614 -6.91 -13.55 -8.19
C LYS A 614 -7.40 -12.14 -8.37
N ASN A 615 -6.47 -11.20 -8.34
CA ASN A 615 -6.72 -9.79 -8.58
C ASN A 615 -7.88 -9.25 -7.72
N PHE A 616 -7.79 -9.51 -6.42
CA PHE A 616 -8.80 -9.08 -5.47
C PHE A 616 -8.81 -7.55 -5.35
N ALA A 617 -9.98 -6.95 -5.14
CA ALA A 617 -10.15 -5.52 -5.12
C ALA A 617 -9.41 -4.87 -3.94
N LEU A 618 -8.40 -4.04 -4.25
CA LEU A 618 -7.56 -3.39 -3.24
C LEU A 618 -8.33 -2.41 -2.36
N ASP A 619 -9.39 -1.80 -2.88
CA ASP A 619 -10.27 -0.91 -2.11
C ASP A 619 -11.11 -1.65 -1.06
N GLU A 620 -11.47 -2.92 -1.33
CA GLU A 620 -12.10 -3.79 -0.32
C GLU A 620 -11.10 -4.15 0.77
N ILE A 621 -9.87 -4.48 0.39
CA ILE A 621 -8.79 -4.82 1.33
C ILE A 621 -8.44 -3.62 2.21
N ALA A 622 -8.34 -2.43 1.64
CA ALA A 622 -7.92 -1.21 2.34
C ALA A 622 -8.79 -0.85 3.55
N LYS A 623 -10.04 -1.30 3.60
CA LYS A 623 -10.95 -1.09 4.74
C LYS A 623 -10.53 -1.81 6.01
N TYR A 624 -9.74 -2.87 5.88
CA TYR A 624 -9.28 -3.70 6.98
C TYR A 624 -7.87 -3.31 7.49
N ILE A 625 -7.32 -2.20 7.00
CA ILE A 625 -5.97 -1.77 7.41
C ILE A 625 -5.96 -1.38 8.89
N ASP A 626 -5.09 -2.04 9.67
CA ASP A 626 -4.59 -1.52 10.93
C ASP A 626 -3.46 -0.53 10.67
N TRP A 627 -3.71 0.74 11.02
CA TRP A 627 -2.77 1.83 10.80
C TRP A 627 -1.70 1.96 11.90
N THR A 628 -1.86 1.32 13.04
CA THR A 628 -0.90 1.42 14.15
C THR A 628 0.50 0.95 13.75
N PRO A 629 0.68 -0.23 13.12
CA PRO A 629 2.02 -0.66 12.68
C PRO A 629 2.61 0.21 11.55
N PHE A 630 1.77 0.87 10.76
CA PHE A 630 2.22 1.84 9.76
C PHE A 630 2.96 3.00 10.40
N PHE A 631 2.43 3.59 11.47
CA PHE A 631 3.10 4.67 12.20
C PHE A 631 4.39 4.20 12.87
N GLN A 632 4.42 2.97 13.39
CA GLN A 632 5.64 2.39 13.97
C GLN A 632 6.77 2.26 12.94
N THR A 633 6.45 1.96 11.68
CA THR A 633 7.45 1.94 10.58
C THR A 633 8.13 3.30 10.40
N TRP A 634 7.46 4.39 10.73
CA TRP A 634 7.96 5.75 10.65
C TRP A 634 8.51 6.29 11.99
N ASP A 635 8.77 5.43 12.96
CA ASP A 635 9.23 5.78 14.33
C ASP A 635 8.27 6.75 15.05
N LEU A 636 7.00 6.71 14.70
CA LEU A 636 5.95 7.50 15.36
C LEU A 636 5.22 6.60 16.39
N ALA A 637 5.44 6.88 17.67
CA ALA A 637 4.88 6.07 18.76
C ALA A 637 3.45 6.53 19.10
N GLY A 638 2.50 5.59 19.07
CA GLY A 638 1.10 5.84 19.46
C GLY A 638 0.14 4.85 18.78
N LYS A 639 -1.04 4.67 19.35
CA LYS A 639 -2.10 3.82 18.79
C LYS A 639 -3.00 4.68 17.88
N PHE A 640 -3.29 4.22 16.67
CA PHE A 640 -4.28 4.86 15.80
C PHE A 640 -5.70 4.62 16.32
N PRO A 641 -6.63 5.60 16.25
CA PRO A 641 -6.46 6.95 15.70
C PRO A 641 -5.89 8.00 16.69
N ALA A 642 -5.73 7.67 17.98
CA ALA A 642 -5.33 8.62 19.02
C ALA A 642 -3.97 9.30 18.75
N ILE A 643 -3.05 8.64 18.03
CA ILE A 643 -1.76 9.22 17.63
C ILE A 643 -1.90 10.51 16.81
N LEU A 644 -3.00 10.69 16.09
CA LEU A 644 -3.25 11.90 15.28
C LEU A 644 -3.47 13.14 16.14
N ASP A 645 -3.89 12.97 17.40
CA ASP A 645 -4.14 14.04 18.35
C ASP A 645 -3.06 14.15 19.43
N ASP A 646 -1.98 13.37 19.29
CA ASP A 646 -0.85 13.40 20.22
C ASP A 646 -0.15 14.76 20.21
N GLU A 647 0.20 15.27 21.40
CA GLU A 647 0.79 16.61 21.56
C GLU A 647 2.19 16.74 20.96
N VAL A 648 2.95 15.65 20.86
CA VAL A 648 4.33 15.63 20.36
C VAL A 648 4.40 15.22 18.90
N VAL A 649 3.84 14.05 18.56
CA VAL A 649 3.95 13.47 17.22
C VAL A 649 2.74 13.73 16.32
N GLY A 650 1.61 14.19 16.86
CA GLY A 650 0.33 14.25 16.14
C GLY A 650 0.37 15.11 14.88
N VAL A 651 1.11 16.20 14.86
CA VAL A 651 1.24 17.07 13.68
C VAL A 651 1.89 16.30 12.53
N GLU A 652 3.00 15.58 12.82
CA GLU A 652 3.69 14.81 11.81
C GLU A 652 2.93 13.54 11.45
N ALA A 653 2.29 12.89 12.43
CA ALA A 653 1.43 11.73 12.18
C ALA A 653 0.31 12.07 11.20
N ARG A 654 -0.36 13.22 11.33
CA ARG A 654 -1.38 13.68 10.36
C ARG A 654 -0.81 13.87 8.96
N LYS A 655 0.38 14.45 8.82
CA LYS A 655 1.02 14.68 7.50
C LYS A 655 1.36 13.35 6.82
N VAL A 656 2.02 12.46 7.56
CA VAL A 656 2.39 11.13 7.05
C VAL A 656 1.15 10.31 6.70
N PHE A 657 0.11 10.41 7.51
CA PHE A 657 -1.16 9.76 7.23
C PHE A 657 -1.83 10.31 5.97
N ALA A 658 -1.84 11.63 5.79
CA ALA A 658 -2.37 12.25 4.58
C ALA A 658 -1.58 11.84 3.33
N ASP A 659 -0.24 11.80 3.40
CA ASP A 659 0.62 11.32 2.32
C ASP A 659 0.34 9.84 2.01
N ALA A 660 0.18 9.00 3.05
CA ALA A 660 -0.17 7.59 2.91
C ALA A 660 -1.54 7.40 2.25
N GLN A 661 -2.55 8.15 2.68
CA GLN A 661 -3.88 8.12 2.07
C GLN A 661 -3.86 8.56 0.61
N ALA A 662 -3.11 9.62 0.29
CA ALA A 662 -2.95 10.09 -1.08
C ALA A 662 -2.24 9.05 -1.96
N LEU A 663 -1.19 8.40 -1.44
CA LEU A 663 -0.48 7.34 -2.18
C LEU A 663 -1.33 6.08 -2.30
N LEU A 664 -2.04 5.66 -1.24
CA LEU A 664 -2.97 4.53 -1.25
C LEU A 664 -4.08 4.74 -2.29
N LYS A 665 -4.64 5.95 -2.36
CA LYS A 665 -5.62 6.30 -3.38
C LYS A 665 -5.04 6.13 -4.80
N LYS A 666 -3.84 6.64 -5.06
CA LYS A 666 -3.16 6.47 -6.35
C LYS A 666 -2.84 5.00 -6.65
N LEU A 667 -2.41 4.25 -5.64
CA LEU A 667 -2.11 2.82 -5.74
C LEU A 667 -3.36 2.01 -6.14
N ILE A 668 -4.48 2.26 -5.48
CA ILE A 668 -5.76 1.61 -5.77
C ILE A 668 -6.27 2.03 -7.15
N GLN A 669 -6.34 3.32 -7.42
CA GLN A 669 -6.82 3.86 -8.69
C GLN A 669 -5.94 3.46 -9.87
N GLY A 670 -4.63 3.45 -9.66
CA GLY A 670 -3.66 3.07 -10.66
C GLY A 670 -3.44 1.56 -10.78
N GLN A 671 -4.08 0.75 -9.93
CA GLN A 671 -3.90 -0.72 -9.87
C GLN A 671 -2.41 -1.11 -9.89
N TRP A 672 -1.62 -0.44 -9.05
CA TRP A 672 -0.16 -0.65 -9.06
C TRP A 672 0.25 -2.01 -8.51
N LEU A 673 -0.58 -2.58 -7.66
CA LEU A 673 -0.36 -3.87 -7.02
C LEU A 673 -1.47 -4.83 -7.40
N GLN A 674 -1.12 -6.11 -7.45
CA GLN A 674 -2.09 -7.18 -7.59
C GLN A 674 -2.19 -7.94 -6.26
N ALA A 675 -3.41 -8.17 -5.81
CA ALA A 675 -3.72 -8.89 -4.59
C ALA A 675 -4.29 -10.27 -4.93
N ASP A 676 -3.58 -11.31 -4.53
CA ASP A 676 -3.98 -12.70 -4.78
C ASP A 676 -4.04 -13.49 -3.47
N ALA A 677 -4.99 -14.42 -3.38
CA ALA A 677 -5.16 -15.28 -2.22
C ALA A 677 -5.47 -16.73 -2.63
N VAL A 678 -5.09 -17.65 -1.78
CA VAL A 678 -5.58 -19.03 -1.81
C VAL A 678 -6.01 -19.45 -0.42
N VAL A 679 -7.18 -20.05 -0.34
CA VAL A 679 -7.76 -20.61 0.89
C VAL A 679 -8.12 -22.05 0.65
N GLY A 680 -7.81 -22.93 1.59
CA GLY A 680 -8.14 -24.33 1.53
C GLY A 680 -8.73 -24.83 2.83
N PHE A 681 -9.71 -25.70 2.76
CA PHE A 681 -10.31 -26.37 3.91
C PHE A 681 -10.15 -27.89 3.75
N TYR A 682 -9.71 -28.54 4.81
CA TYR A 682 -9.40 -29.95 4.80
C TYR A 682 -9.93 -30.63 6.05
N PRO A 683 -10.40 -31.89 5.94
CA PRO A 683 -10.67 -32.71 7.10
C PRO A 683 -9.41 -32.82 7.96
N ALA A 684 -9.53 -32.66 9.26
CA ALA A 684 -8.41 -32.70 10.18
C ALA A 684 -8.81 -33.33 11.52
N ASN A 685 -7.84 -33.96 12.18
CA ASN A 685 -7.96 -34.42 13.57
C ASN A 685 -6.62 -34.24 14.31
N ALA A 686 -6.70 -34.04 15.63
CA ALA A 686 -5.54 -34.04 16.49
C ALA A 686 -5.10 -35.48 16.87
N ILE A 687 -3.79 -35.70 16.89
CA ILE A 687 -3.15 -36.91 17.41
C ILE A 687 -2.03 -36.47 18.37
N GLY A 688 -2.32 -36.49 19.66
CA GLY A 688 -1.41 -35.92 20.65
C GLY A 688 -1.28 -34.40 20.48
N ASP A 689 -0.05 -33.92 20.28
CA ASP A 689 0.22 -32.49 20.02
C ASP A 689 0.31 -32.15 18.51
N ASP A 690 -0.02 -33.12 17.65
CA ASP A 690 -0.01 -32.95 16.20
C ASP A 690 -1.42 -32.79 15.64
N ILE A 691 -1.54 -32.07 14.52
CA ILE A 691 -2.78 -31.98 13.72
C ILE A 691 -2.51 -32.66 12.38
N VAL A 692 -3.30 -33.67 12.05
CA VAL A 692 -3.23 -34.37 10.76
C VAL A 692 -4.28 -33.83 9.81
N LEU A 693 -3.87 -33.33 8.65
CA LEU A 693 -4.76 -32.93 7.57
C LEU A 693 -4.93 -34.09 6.57
N TYR A 694 -6.13 -34.26 6.07
CA TYR A 694 -6.48 -35.33 5.12
C TYR A 694 -6.98 -34.75 3.80
N SER A 695 -6.78 -35.53 2.72
CA SER A 695 -7.22 -35.12 1.38
C SER A 695 -8.73 -35.11 1.22
N ASP A 696 -9.42 -35.95 1.97
CA ASP A 696 -10.86 -36.21 1.84
C ASP A 696 -11.50 -36.66 3.17
N GLU A 697 -12.80 -36.76 3.17
CA GLU A 697 -13.63 -37.13 4.32
C GLU A 697 -13.42 -38.53 4.84
N SER A 698 -12.75 -39.44 4.08
CA SER A 698 -12.43 -40.79 4.56
C SER A 698 -11.42 -40.76 5.72
N ARG A 699 -10.60 -39.68 5.80
CA ARG A 699 -9.53 -39.49 6.79
C ARG A 699 -8.50 -40.63 6.80
N GLU A 700 -8.32 -41.26 5.64
CA GLU A 700 -7.35 -42.35 5.46
C GLU A 700 -6.06 -41.86 4.80
N HIS A 701 -6.11 -40.77 4.03
CA HIS A 701 -5.01 -40.23 3.24
C HIS A 701 -4.51 -38.88 3.80
N PRO A 702 -3.47 -38.87 4.66
CA PRO A 702 -2.90 -37.63 5.18
C PRO A 702 -2.22 -36.83 4.07
N LEU A 703 -2.48 -35.53 4.03
CA LEU A 703 -1.79 -34.56 3.18
C LEU A 703 -0.47 -34.13 3.81
N PHE A 704 -0.52 -33.79 5.10
CA PHE A 704 0.66 -33.52 5.94
C PHE A 704 0.27 -33.55 7.42
N VAL A 705 1.30 -33.57 8.28
CA VAL A 705 1.13 -33.52 9.73
C VAL A 705 1.72 -32.19 10.24
N TRP A 706 0.88 -31.38 10.86
CA TRP A 706 1.33 -30.14 11.49
C TRP A 706 1.75 -30.42 12.93
N HIS A 707 3.06 -30.49 13.15
CA HIS A 707 3.67 -30.74 14.45
C HIS A 707 3.66 -29.47 15.31
N ASN A 708 2.94 -29.49 16.41
CA ASN A 708 2.78 -28.33 17.27
C ASN A 708 3.59 -28.47 18.57
N LEU A 709 3.80 -27.33 19.22
CA LEU A 709 4.47 -27.21 20.51
C LEU A 709 3.45 -26.92 21.61
N ARG A 710 3.71 -27.50 22.79
CA ARG A 710 2.92 -27.27 24.00
C ARG A 710 3.64 -26.31 24.93
N GLN A 711 2.93 -25.43 25.59
CA GLN A 711 3.45 -24.62 26.67
C GLN A 711 4.01 -25.49 27.79
N GLN A 712 5.26 -25.24 28.19
CA GLN A 712 5.90 -25.95 29.31
C GLN A 712 6.19 -25.04 30.50
N SER A 713 5.93 -23.76 30.46
CA SER A 713 6.03 -22.89 31.64
C SER A 713 5.05 -23.33 32.72
N GLU A 714 5.50 -23.31 33.98
CA GLU A 714 4.62 -23.56 35.12
C GLU A 714 3.50 -22.52 35.13
N ARG A 715 2.25 -23.00 35.13
CA ARG A 715 1.08 -22.12 34.99
C ARG A 715 0.55 -21.68 36.35
N PRO A 716 0.10 -20.42 36.50
CA PRO A 716 -0.46 -19.92 37.74
C PRO A 716 -1.78 -20.63 38.11
N ILE A 717 -2.01 -20.73 39.39
CA ILE A 717 -3.31 -21.17 39.93
C ILE A 717 -4.17 -19.92 40.17
N VAL A 718 -5.35 -19.90 39.55
CA VAL A 718 -6.32 -18.82 39.66
C VAL A 718 -7.62 -19.46 40.15
N ASP A 719 -8.19 -18.96 41.26
CA ASP A 719 -9.41 -19.49 41.87
C ASP A 719 -9.36 -20.99 42.18
N GLY A 720 -8.16 -21.50 42.57
CA GLY A 720 -7.96 -22.91 42.89
C GLY A 720 -7.74 -23.83 41.70
N VAL A 721 -7.84 -23.30 40.48
CA VAL A 721 -7.65 -24.07 39.21
C VAL A 721 -6.35 -23.64 38.55
N ARG A 722 -5.49 -24.61 38.21
CA ARG A 722 -4.26 -24.35 37.42
C ARG A 722 -4.67 -24.03 35.97
N ARG A 723 -4.19 -22.92 35.43
CA ARG A 723 -4.39 -22.59 34.02
C ARG A 723 -3.76 -23.67 33.12
N PRO A 724 -4.38 -24.00 31.99
CA PRO A 724 -3.87 -25.07 31.12
C PRO A 724 -2.55 -24.70 30.41
N ASN A 725 -1.77 -25.73 30.11
CA ASN A 725 -0.61 -25.69 29.22
C ASN A 725 -1.10 -25.97 27.79
N ARG A 726 -1.32 -24.90 27.02
CA ARG A 726 -1.98 -24.95 25.71
C ARG A 726 -1.08 -25.44 24.60
N CYS A 727 -1.71 -26.12 23.64
CA CYS A 727 -1.16 -26.49 22.34
C CYS A 727 -2.25 -26.17 21.28
N LEU A 728 -1.87 -25.75 20.09
CA LEU A 728 -2.87 -25.50 19.01
C LEU A 728 -3.66 -26.76 18.67
N ALA A 729 -3.07 -27.95 18.82
CA ALA A 729 -3.75 -29.22 18.64
C ALA A 729 -4.93 -29.46 19.62
N ASP A 730 -4.96 -28.76 20.76
CA ASP A 730 -6.08 -28.87 21.70
C ASP A 730 -7.40 -28.36 21.10
N TYR A 731 -7.33 -27.46 20.09
CA TYR A 731 -8.47 -26.83 19.42
C TYR A 731 -9.00 -27.58 18.19
N VAL A 732 -8.46 -28.76 17.91
CA VAL A 732 -8.93 -29.68 16.86
C VAL A 732 -9.35 -30.99 17.49
N ALA A 733 -10.50 -31.55 17.07
CA ALA A 733 -11.03 -32.77 17.67
C ALA A 733 -10.03 -33.92 17.61
N PRO A 734 -9.76 -34.59 18.75
CA PRO A 734 -8.91 -35.76 18.77
C PRO A 734 -9.46 -36.88 17.87
N LYS A 735 -8.56 -37.59 17.19
CA LYS A 735 -8.96 -38.68 16.29
C LYS A 735 -9.74 -39.81 17.01
N ASP A 736 -9.37 -40.09 18.26
CA ASP A 736 -10.01 -41.11 19.09
C ASP A 736 -11.38 -40.68 19.64
N SER A 737 -11.74 -39.38 19.56
CA SER A 737 -13.09 -38.91 19.91
C SER A 737 -14.15 -39.33 18.89
N GLY A 738 -13.77 -39.71 17.69
CA GLY A 738 -14.70 -40.00 16.58
C GLY A 738 -15.40 -38.79 16.00
N VAL A 739 -15.07 -37.57 16.46
CA VAL A 739 -15.63 -36.31 15.98
C VAL A 739 -14.91 -35.88 14.71
N ALA A 740 -15.68 -35.61 13.65
CA ALA A 740 -15.15 -35.11 12.39
C ALA A 740 -14.90 -33.60 12.50
N ASP A 741 -13.65 -33.18 12.36
CA ASP A 741 -13.25 -31.78 12.42
C ASP A 741 -12.49 -31.34 11.17
N TYR A 742 -12.20 -30.05 11.05
CA TYR A 742 -11.61 -29.44 9.87
C TYR A 742 -10.57 -28.41 10.24
N LEU A 743 -9.61 -28.20 9.35
CA LEU A 743 -8.62 -27.14 9.45
C LEU A 743 -8.65 -26.31 8.17
N GLY A 744 -8.56 -24.98 8.32
CA GLY A 744 -8.35 -24.08 7.22
C GLY A 744 -6.88 -23.73 7.04
N CYS A 745 -6.49 -23.51 5.79
CA CYS A 745 -5.16 -23.04 5.38
C CYS A 745 -5.32 -21.83 4.49
N PHE A 746 -4.41 -20.86 4.57
CA PHE A 746 -4.43 -19.68 3.69
C PHE A 746 -3.06 -19.17 3.34
N ALA A 747 -2.97 -18.51 2.19
CA ALA A 747 -1.87 -17.66 1.80
C ALA A 747 -2.43 -16.48 1.00
N VAL A 748 -1.95 -15.27 1.30
CA VAL A 748 -2.34 -14.04 0.62
C VAL A 748 -1.11 -13.22 0.30
N THR A 749 -1.14 -12.48 -0.81
CA THR A 749 -0.08 -11.55 -1.19
C THR A 749 -0.65 -10.30 -1.83
N THR A 750 -0.03 -9.16 -1.57
CA THR A 750 -0.22 -7.89 -2.26
C THR A 750 1.09 -7.36 -2.83
N GLY A 751 2.11 -8.20 -2.86
CA GLY A 751 3.47 -7.83 -3.24
C GLY A 751 3.74 -7.74 -4.74
N HIS A 752 2.84 -8.27 -5.58
CA HIS A 752 3.01 -8.23 -7.03
C HIS A 752 2.90 -6.78 -7.55
N GLY A 753 3.92 -6.31 -8.23
CA GLY A 753 4.01 -4.94 -8.76
C GLY A 753 4.80 -3.97 -7.87
N VAL A 754 5.07 -4.30 -6.60
CA VAL A 754 5.80 -3.43 -5.65
C VAL A 754 7.17 -3.06 -6.20
N GLU A 755 8.00 -4.05 -6.58
CA GLU A 755 9.38 -3.81 -7.01
C GLU A 755 9.45 -2.95 -8.28
N LYS A 756 8.54 -3.18 -9.24
CA LYS A 756 8.45 -2.34 -10.45
C LYS A 756 8.21 -0.88 -10.08
N LYS A 757 7.27 -0.63 -9.19
CA LYS A 757 6.88 0.74 -8.80
C LYS A 757 7.91 1.42 -7.90
N VAL A 758 8.54 0.65 -7.04
CA VAL A 758 9.68 1.11 -6.23
C VAL A 758 10.83 1.56 -7.14
N ALA A 759 11.17 0.78 -8.17
CA ALA A 759 12.21 1.16 -9.14
C ALA A 759 11.89 2.48 -9.87
N GLU A 760 10.62 2.72 -10.21
CA GLU A 760 10.17 3.99 -10.80
C GLU A 760 10.38 5.19 -9.86
N PHE A 761 10.10 5.03 -8.56
CA PHE A 761 10.37 6.07 -7.56
C PHE A 761 11.86 6.28 -7.34
N GLN A 762 12.63 5.22 -7.25
CA GLN A 762 14.08 5.30 -7.07
C GLN A 762 14.78 5.95 -8.27
N ALA A 763 14.32 5.71 -9.50
CA ALA A 763 14.82 6.37 -10.70
C ALA A 763 14.58 7.90 -10.68
N LYS A 764 13.58 8.36 -9.90
CA LYS A 764 13.28 9.78 -9.67
C LYS A 764 13.89 10.31 -8.35
N HIS A 765 14.76 9.55 -7.71
CA HIS A 765 15.34 9.84 -6.39
C HIS A 765 14.28 10.07 -5.30
N ASP A 766 13.13 9.39 -5.40
CA ASP A 766 12.01 9.51 -4.47
C ASP A 766 11.95 8.31 -3.50
N ASP A 767 12.92 8.25 -2.59
CA ASP A 767 12.98 7.20 -1.56
C ASP A 767 11.79 7.28 -0.60
N TYR A 768 11.25 8.49 -0.36
CA TYR A 768 10.10 8.67 0.51
C TYR A 768 8.87 7.90 -0.01
N SER A 769 8.53 8.10 -1.29
CA SER A 769 7.41 7.38 -1.91
C SER A 769 7.70 5.87 -2.05
N ALA A 770 8.95 5.49 -2.29
CA ALA A 770 9.36 4.08 -2.36
C ALA A 770 9.16 3.37 -1.01
N ILE A 771 9.60 3.96 0.09
CA ILE A 771 9.42 3.44 1.46
C ILE A 771 7.92 3.40 1.82
N MET A 772 7.20 4.49 1.53
CA MET A 772 5.76 4.60 1.77
C MET A 772 4.97 3.49 1.04
N LEU A 773 5.32 3.23 -0.21
CA LEU A 773 4.68 2.16 -1.01
C LEU A 773 4.90 0.78 -0.39
N LYS A 774 6.13 0.45 0.03
CA LYS A 774 6.42 -0.83 0.70
C LYS A 774 5.65 -0.97 2.01
N ALA A 775 5.64 0.09 2.82
CA ALA A 775 4.88 0.10 4.07
C ALA A 775 3.36 -0.10 3.83
N LEU A 776 2.80 0.53 2.79
CA LEU A 776 1.39 0.34 2.42
C LEU A 776 1.13 -1.08 1.88
N ALA A 777 2.04 -1.64 1.09
CA ALA A 777 1.90 -3.01 0.59
C ALA A 777 1.86 -4.03 1.73
N ASP A 778 2.71 -3.87 2.75
CA ASP A 778 2.69 -4.73 3.94
C ASP A 778 1.38 -4.58 4.73
N ARG A 779 0.88 -3.34 4.89
CA ARG A 779 -0.41 -3.14 5.56
C ARG A 779 -1.57 -3.74 4.76
N LEU A 780 -1.53 -3.66 3.44
CA LEU A 780 -2.53 -4.30 2.58
C LEU A 780 -2.48 -5.84 2.67
N ALA A 781 -1.30 -6.45 2.78
CA ALA A 781 -1.19 -7.91 2.94
C ALA A 781 -1.82 -8.37 4.26
N GLU A 782 -1.55 -7.69 5.38
CA GLU A 782 -2.17 -7.96 6.67
C GLU A 782 -3.69 -7.72 6.64
N ALA A 783 -4.12 -6.61 6.04
CA ALA A 783 -5.54 -6.30 5.84
C ALA A 783 -6.24 -7.37 4.99
N PHE A 784 -5.55 -7.90 3.97
CA PHE A 784 -6.09 -8.98 3.15
C PHE A 784 -6.24 -10.30 3.91
N ALA A 785 -5.29 -10.62 4.78
CA ALA A 785 -5.41 -11.76 5.69
C ALA A 785 -6.61 -11.59 6.63
N GLU A 786 -6.85 -10.38 7.17
CA GLU A 786 -8.02 -10.09 8.01
C GLU A 786 -9.34 -10.22 7.24
N LEU A 787 -9.42 -9.59 6.06
CA LEU A 787 -10.59 -9.69 5.19
C LEU A 787 -10.90 -11.14 4.83
N MET A 788 -9.88 -11.93 4.47
CA MET A 788 -10.08 -13.34 4.14
C MET A 788 -10.52 -14.14 5.36
N HIS A 789 -9.99 -13.85 6.55
CA HIS A 789 -10.44 -14.48 7.80
C HIS A 789 -11.91 -14.12 8.11
N HIS A 790 -12.30 -12.87 7.94
CA HIS A 790 -13.72 -12.47 8.06
C HIS A 790 -14.60 -13.24 7.07
N ARG A 791 -14.21 -13.34 5.81
CA ARG A 791 -14.93 -14.14 4.81
C ARG A 791 -14.97 -15.63 5.13
N VAL A 792 -13.92 -16.16 5.70
CA VAL A 792 -13.88 -17.56 6.15
C VAL A 792 -14.92 -17.77 7.26
N ARG A 793 -14.97 -16.91 8.25
CA ARG A 793 -15.92 -17.00 9.35
C ARG A 793 -17.37 -16.87 8.90
N THR A 794 -17.66 -15.89 8.05
CA THR A 794 -19.03 -15.54 7.67
C THR A 794 -19.55 -16.24 6.42
N ASP A 795 -18.67 -16.56 5.44
CA ASP A 795 -19.08 -17.06 4.13
C ASP A 795 -18.40 -18.38 3.73
N LEU A 796 -17.07 -18.44 3.59
CA LEU A 796 -16.38 -19.54 2.93
C LEU A 796 -16.43 -20.86 3.73
N TRP A 797 -16.24 -20.77 5.03
CA TRP A 797 -16.49 -21.85 5.98
C TRP A 797 -17.88 -21.67 6.61
N GLY A 798 -18.13 -20.51 7.17
CA GLY A 798 -19.46 -20.15 7.65
C GLY A 798 -19.75 -20.57 9.10
N TYR A 799 -18.73 -20.65 9.95
CA TYR A 799 -18.93 -20.99 11.37
C TYR A 799 -19.39 -19.82 12.26
N ALA A 800 -19.45 -18.61 11.67
CA ALA A 800 -19.94 -17.39 12.35
C ALA A 800 -20.73 -16.51 11.35
N THR A 801 -21.77 -17.06 10.72
CA THR A 801 -22.54 -16.40 9.64
C THR A 801 -23.29 -15.14 10.08
N ASP A 802 -23.56 -14.97 11.36
CA ASP A 802 -24.25 -13.85 12.00
C ASP A 802 -23.30 -12.83 12.64
N GLU A 803 -21.99 -12.99 12.45
CA GLU A 803 -20.98 -12.09 12.98
C GLU A 803 -21.09 -10.70 12.33
N ILE A 804 -21.21 -9.67 13.17
CA ILE A 804 -21.19 -8.27 12.78
C ILE A 804 -20.16 -7.56 13.66
N LEU A 805 -18.93 -7.40 13.15
CA LEU A 805 -17.83 -6.75 13.85
C LEU A 805 -17.36 -5.52 13.09
N THR A 806 -17.01 -4.48 13.82
CA THR A 806 -16.28 -3.33 13.29
C THR A 806 -14.82 -3.69 13.03
N ASN A 807 -14.11 -2.88 12.25
CA ASN A 807 -12.68 -3.10 12.02
C ASN A 807 -11.88 -3.07 13.33
N ASP A 808 -12.20 -2.15 14.24
CA ASP A 808 -11.54 -2.07 15.56
C ASP A 808 -11.75 -3.34 16.39
N GLN A 809 -12.96 -3.90 16.40
CA GLN A 809 -13.23 -5.17 17.06
C GLN A 809 -12.49 -6.36 16.43
N MET A 810 -12.31 -6.36 15.12
CA MET A 810 -11.50 -7.37 14.43
C MET A 810 -10.01 -7.22 14.79
N ILE A 811 -9.49 -6.00 14.87
CA ILE A 811 -8.11 -5.72 15.31
C ILE A 811 -7.91 -6.15 16.77
N ASP A 812 -8.92 -5.96 17.65
CA ASP A 812 -8.89 -6.39 19.05
C ASP A 812 -9.22 -7.90 19.21
N GLU A 813 -9.32 -8.66 18.11
CA GLU A 813 -9.50 -10.14 18.07
C GLU A 813 -10.81 -10.61 18.75
N GLU A 814 -11.90 -9.83 18.67
CA GLU A 814 -13.21 -10.16 19.27
C GLU A 814 -14.01 -11.21 18.47
N TYR A 815 -13.40 -11.80 17.46
CA TYR A 815 -14.05 -12.79 16.61
C TYR A 815 -13.93 -14.23 17.16
N ARG A 816 -14.80 -15.11 16.67
CA ARG A 816 -14.72 -16.55 16.94
C ARG A 816 -13.62 -17.20 16.10
N GLY A 817 -12.87 -18.12 16.71
CA GLY A 817 -11.77 -18.83 16.06
C GLY A 817 -10.48 -18.02 16.13
N ILE A 818 -9.42 -18.57 15.54
CA ILE A 818 -8.10 -17.91 15.42
C ILE A 818 -7.46 -18.22 14.07
N ARG A 819 -6.50 -17.36 13.66
CA ARG A 819 -5.67 -17.60 12.48
C ARG A 819 -4.16 -17.60 12.84
N PRO A 820 -3.66 -18.66 13.49
CA PRO A 820 -2.24 -18.74 13.83
C PRO A 820 -1.38 -18.79 12.57
N ALA A 821 -0.26 -18.08 12.60
CA ALA A 821 0.71 -18.03 11.52
C ALA A 821 2.07 -18.58 11.96
N PRO A 822 2.79 -19.34 11.12
CA PRO A 822 4.15 -19.81 11.40
C PRO A 822 5.13 -18.66 11.60
N GLY A 823 5.96 -18.75 12.64
CA GLY A 823 6.90 -17.72 13.09
C GLY A 823 6.33 -16.79 14.18
N TYR A 824 5.05 -16.93 14.52
CA TYR A 824 4.42 -16.20 15.63
C TYR A 824 4.43 -16.99 16.95
N PRO A 825 4.16 -16.34 18.10
CA PRO A 825 4.34 -16.97 19.42
C PRO A 825 3.61 -18.28 19.67
N ALA A 826 2.46 -18.52 18.99
CA ALA A 826 1.72 -19.78 19.12
C ALA A 826 2.26 -20.90 18.22
N CYS A 827 2.97 -20.56 17.16
CA CYS A 827 3.59 -21.47 16.19
C CYS A 827 4.96 -20.94 15.77
N PRO A 828 5.99 -20.99 16.63
CA PRO A 828 7.27 -20.34 16.38
C PRO A 828 8.09 -20.96 15.25
N ALA A 829 7.83 -22.22 14.88
CA ALA A 829 8.53 -22.92 13.80
C ALA A 829 8.09 -22.41 12.42
N HIS A 830 9.06 -22.11 11.55
CA HIS A 830 8.80 -21.62 10.19
C HIS A 830 8.65 -22.74 9.15
N GLU A 831 9.17 -23.93 9.40
CA GLU A 831 9.32 -25.03 8.45
C GLU A 831 7.97 -25.55 7.94
N VAL A 832 6.92 -25.46 8.76
CA VAL A 832 5.56 -25.84 8.36
C VAL A 832 5.02 -25.01 7.18
N LYS A 833 5.62 -23.86 6.87
CA LYS A 833 5.26 -23.06 5.69
C LYS A 833 5.45 -23.83 4.38
N GLU A 834 6.46 -24.72 4.31
CA GLU A 834 6.73 -25.50 3.11
C GLU A 834 5.54 -26.42 2.79
N ASP A 835 5.08 -27.18 3.77
CA ASP A 835 3.92 -28.04 3.62
C ASP A 835 2.62 -27.24 3.39
N LEU A 836 2.44 -26.14 4.14
CA LEU A 836 1.30 -25.25 4.01
C LEU A 836 1.16 -24.71 2.59
N LEU A 837 2.22 -24.13 2.04
CA LEU A 837 2.20 -23.54 0.70
C LEU A 837 2.10 -24.62 -0.40
N ARG A 838 2.73 -25.78 -0.20
CA ARG A 838 2.59 -26.94 -1.10
C ARG A 838 1.12 -27.43 -1.18
N VAL A 839 0.46 -27.59 -0.05
CA VAL A 839 -0.94 -28.04 -0.01
C VAL A 839 -1.89 -27.00 -0.62
N LEU A 840 -1.60 -25.73 -0.42
CA LEU A 840 -2.35 -24.63 -1.04
C LEU A 840 -2.04 -24.44 -2.53
N GLY A 841 -0.92 -24.98 -3.05
CA GLY A 841 -0.47 -24.71 -4.41
C GLY A 841 -0.23 -23.20 -4.61
N SER A 842 0.54 -22.60 -3.72
CA SER A 842 0.78 -21.15 -3.69
C SER A 842 1.46 -20.61 -4.95
N GLU A 843 2.03 -21.48 -5.78
CA GLU A 843 2.58 -21.15 -7.08
C GLU A 843 1.53 -20.49 -8.00
N ASP A 844 0.26 -20.88 -7.85
CA ASP A 844 -0.86 -20.31 -8.62
C ASP A 844 -1.08 -18.83 -8.31
N ILE A 845 -0.62 -18.34 -7.16
CA ILE A 845 -0.65 -16.91 -6.76
C ILE A 845 0.75 -16.29 -6.72
N GLY A 846 1.73 -16.95 -7.35
CA GLY A 846 3.09 -16.44 -7.47
C GLY A 846 3.86 -16.31 -6.15
N MET A 847 3.47 -17.06 -5.10
CA MET A 847 4.18 -17.08 -3.82
C MET A 847 5.17 -18.23 -3.74
N SER A 848 6.34 -17.95 -3.20
CA SER A 848 7.41 -18.92 -2.93
C SER A 848 8.07 -18.66 -1.58
N LEU A 849 8.95 -19.58 -1.15
CA LEU A 849 9.77 -19.42 0.06
C LEU A 849 11.24 -19.25 -0.32
N THR A 850 11.96 -18.46 0.48
CA THR A 850 13.41 -18.43 0.47
C THR A 850 13.96 -19.62 1.25
N GLU A 851 15.29 -19.86 1.20
CA GLU A 851 15.94 -20.89 2.00
C GLU A 851 15.72 -20.73 3.52
N SER A 852 15.49 -19.53 4.01
CA SER A 852 15.21 -19.21 5.42
C SER A 852 13.72 -19.12 5.72
N MET A 853 12.84 -19.66 4.86
CA MET A 853 11.39 -19.68 5.01
C MET A 853 10.72 -18.29 5.04
N ALA A 854 11.37 -17.24 4.49
CA ALA A 854 10.70 -15.98 4.19
C ALA A 854 9.83 -16.12 2.95
N MET A 855 8.66 -15.49 2.98
CA MET A 855 7.74 -15.50 1.84
C MET A 855 8.18 -14.48 0.77
N ASN A 856 8.11 -14.85 -0.47
CA ASN A 856 8.34 -13.99 -1.62
C ASN A 856 7.09 -14.00 -2.54
N PRO A 857 6.49 -12.84 -2.86
CA PRO A 857 6.86 -11.46 -2.46
C PRO A 857 6.85 -11.20 -0.94
N ALA A 858 7.58 -10.18 -0.49
CA ALA A 858 7.71 -9.85 0.94
C ALA A 858 6.35 -9.50 1.58
N SER A 859 5.52 -8.71 0.89
CA SER A 859 4.18 -8.32 1.37
C SER A 859 3.19 -9.47 1.20
N SER A 860 3.35 -10.50 2.04
CA SER A 860 2.58 -11.75 2.02
C SER A 860 2.33 -12.26 3.43
N VAL A 861 1.20 -12.95 3.64
CA VAL A 861 0.83 -13.59 4.91
C VAL A 861 0.33 -15.00 4.62
N SER A 862 0.70 -15.97 5.47
CA SER A 862 0.20 -17.34 5.40
C SER A 862 -0.05 -17.92 6.78
N GLY A 863 -0.99 -18.83 6.89
CA GLY A 863 -1.31 -19.46 8.16
C GLY A 863 -2.48 -20.43 8.10
N PHE A 864 -3.04 -20.70 9.25
CA PHE A 864 -4.11 -21.66 9.44
C PHE A 864 -5.34 -21.00 10.04
N TYR A 865 -6.52 -21.63 9.89
CA TYR A 865 -7.76 -21.23 10.54
C TYR A 865 -8.25 -22.36 11.45
N LEU A 866 -8.46 -22.03 12.73
CA LEU A 866 -9.05 -22.88 13.73
C LEU A 866 -10.42 -22.30 14.11
N ALA A 867 -11.49 -23.07 13.92
CA ALA A 867 -12.88 -22.59 14.03
C ALA A 867 -13.51 -22.75 15.43
N HIS A 868 -12.84 -23.47 16.34
CA HIS A 868 -13.39 -23.75 17.66
C HIS A 868 -13.64 -22.46 18.45
N PRO A 869 -14.80 -22.26 19.12
CA PRO A 869 -15.11 -21.03 19.83
C PRO A 869 -14.19 -20.73 21.02
N ASP A 870 -13.59 -21.77 21.64
CA ASP A 870 -12.66 -21.60 22.75
C ASP A 870 -11.21 -21.43 22.30
N SER A 871 -10.93 -21.45 20.99
CA SER A 871 -9.57 -21.23 20.48
C SER A 871 -9.09 -19.82 20.80
N ARG A 872 -7.84 -19.70 21.24
CA ARG A 872 -7.22 -18.44 21.67
C ARG A 872 -5.78 -18.39 21.27
N TYR A 873 -5.29 -17.19 20.97
CA TYR A 873 -3.87 -16.96 20.81
C TYR A 873 -3.13 -17.12 22.15
N PHE A 874 -1.94 -17.66 22.08
CA PHE A 874 -1.07 -17.82 23.24
C PHE A 874 0.38 -17.81 22.81
N ASN A 875 1.29 -17.59 23.77
CA ASN A 875 2.71 -17.72 23.56
C ASN A 875 3.16 -19.10 24.09
N VAL A 876 3.77 -19.92 23.25
CA VAL A 876 4.37 -21.20 23.66
C VAL A 876 5.42 -20.97 24.74
N GLY A 877 6.19 -19.88 24.61
CA GLY A 877 7.27 -19.55 25.54
C GLY A 877 8.48 -20.47 25.41
N LYS A 878 9.18 -20.68 26.51
CA LYS A 878 10.35 -21.57 26.55
C LYS A 878 9.92 -23.02 26.61
N ILE A 879 10.65 -23.87 25.88
CA ILE A 879 10.49 -25.34 25.89
C ILE A 879 11.76 -25.98 26.44
N SER A 880 11.60 -27.15 27.00
CA SER A 880 12.70 -27.94 27.55
C SER A 880 13.17 -29.06 26.62
N GLU A 881 14.30 -29.66 26.95
CA GLU A 881 14.96 -30.68 26.12
C GLU A 881 14.08 -31.91 25.82
N ASP A 882 13.18 -32.27 26.75
CA ASP A 882 12.26 -33.39 26.53
C ASP A 882 11.29 -33.12 25.38
N GLN A 883 10.78 -31.85 25.23
CA GLN A 883 9.94 -31.49 24.11
C GLN A 883 10.72 -31.35 22.81
N LEU A 884 11.97 -30.89 22.90
CA LEU A 884 12.83 -30.82 21.72
C LEU A 884 13.08 -32.22 21.14
N ALA A 885 13.40 -33.17 22.02
CA ALA A 885 13.61 -34.58 21.64
C ALA A 885 12.32 -35.24 21.10
N ASP A 886 11.18 -34.98 21.76
CA ASP A 886 9.86 -35.43 21.29
C ASP A 886 9.51 -34.88 19.91
N LEU A 887 9.76 -33.59 19.68
CA LEU A 887 9.50 -32.97 18.38
C LEU A 887 10.41 -33.53 17.28
N ALA A 888 11.72 -33.69 17.58
CA ALA A 888 12.66 -34.29 16.65
C ALA A 888 12.23 -35.70 16.23
N GLN A 889 11.79 -36.49 17.21
CA GLN A 889 11.27 -37.83 16.94
C GLN A 889 9.99 -37.79 16.07
N ARG A 890 9.04 -36.88 16.36
CA ARG A 890 7.78 -36.74 15.60
C ARG A 890 8.01 -36.32 14.16
N ARG A 891 8.98 -35.44 13.93
CA ARG A 891 9.37 -34.95 12.61
C ARG A 891 10.31 -35.87 11.84
N GLY A 892 10.97 -36.81 12.54
CA GLY A 892 12.03 -37.65 11.94
C GLY A 892 13.30 -36.87 11.62
N GLU A 893 13.54 -35.76 12.32
CA GLU A 893 14.73 -34.88 12.20
C GLU A 893 15.74 -35.14 13.30
N THR A 894 16.94 -34.59 13.15
CA THR A 894 17.93 -34.65 14.26
C THR A 894 17.59 -33.61 15.34
N ILE A 895 17.94 -33.88 16.59
CA ILE A 895 17.74 -32.95 17.70
C ILE A 895 18.48 -31.63 17.44
N ASP A 896 19.63 -31.66 16.79
CA ASP A 896 20.45 -30.50 16.50
C ASP A 896 19.81 -29.61 15.42
N ASP A 897 19.10 -30.22 14.43
CA ASP A 897 18.34 -29.46 13.41
C ASP A 897 17.16 -28.76 14.06
N VAL A 898 16.36 -29.46 14.85
CA VAL A 898 15.20 -28.86 15.56
C VAL A 898 15.65 -27.80 16.57
N ARG A 899 16.82 -28.00 17.21
CA ARG A 899 17.41 -27.02 18.11
C ARG A 899 17.77 -25.72 17.40
N ARG A 900 18.33 -25.82 16.21
CA ARG A 900 18.59 -24.63 15.36
C ARG A 900 17.32 -23.90 14.98
N GLN A 901 16.31 -24.61 14.50
CA GLN A 901 15.02 -24.06 14.08
C GLN A 901 14.27 -23.34 15.22
N LEU A 902 14.42 -23.82 16.45
CA LEU A 902 13.72 -23.31 17.64
C LEU A 902 14.63 -22.58 18.61
N SER A 903 15.80 -22.11 18.18
CA SER A 903 16.80 -21.46 19.03
C SER A 903 16.24 -20.29 19.86
N SER A 904 15.25 -19.55 19.31
CA SER A 904 14.54 -18.49 20.02
C SER A 904 13.61 -18.97 21.15
N SER A 905 13.16 -20.22 21.10
CA SER A 905 12.28 -20.86 22.09
C SER A 905 13.03 -21.71 23.15
N LEU A 906 14.35 -21.79 23.05
CA LEU A 906 15.21 -22.50 23.99
C LEU A 906 15.85 -21.52 24.99
N ASP A 907 16.30 -22.03 26.18
CA ASP A 907 17.02 -21.25 27.20
C ASP A 907 18.42 -20.86 26.80
#